data_51e706f29d75482af1dcc4a07e1cc6b9
#
_entry.id   51e706f29d75482af1dcc4a07e1cc6b9
#
_cell.length_a   1.000
_cell.length_b   1.000
_cell.length_c   1.000
_cell.angle_alpha   90.00
_cell.angle_beta   90.00
_cell.angle_gamma   90.00
#
_symmetry.space_group_name_H-M   'P 1'
#
loop_
_entity.id
_entity.type
_entity.pdbx_description
1 polymer ?
#
loop_
_entity_poly.entity_id
_entity_poly.type
_entity_poly.pdbx_seq_one_letter_code
_entity_poly.pdbx_strand_id
1 'polypeptide(L)'
;MRNNSCTSVTRWAKGLGICLFVILAIAPQVSSQTQMTTGTIQGTVTDTNGGIVPGANVEIKNLETNFSKTLTTDEGGRFVALALPPGKYSVAVSKQGFATAAADSLDLNIGQALNLPVVMKVSGVEERVTIAATGAIDIVKTESSTTLNQTTVSTTPILGRKFENLLTLTPGVSVVQGPDGDEITFAGQRGVFNNVSFDGGDYNNGFFGEQLGGQRAAIDIPLDAVKEFQVVATGATAEFGRTAGGIINVIPKSGTNQFHGSAFYFQRLEALTANTSDGKPLTDFHREQVGGTVGGPIRKDKAFFFLAFEGIRETLTRANLSDPIGAPCPVTAPTIGANEALINASADCQRVALINFIRNTRNQEEGLPIPHPIRNYAFLAKTDFNLNKSNLLTVSYNFDYSKNTNQTFDVATYGDSANGIEGPSKINNFNVNLFSTVTPTTMNEAHFSYTRELRPRAAVTSNVPADTAMGFATTFRFGNPFFLGPTVDELLWRTDIKDNFTIVHGNHTVKFGGEWLHTLNDQVFRGFFEGRYIFDGVTGFLRYASPAAANGFAPTAGEGFTAAGVFTGWVTTGAPFSQACPAGSTVGGPMLLYLQGAGRTGPATDAAGASTIKNEDLGLFIQDKWQIRPNFTLNYGLRWEAQIFPKPTVAPSDTAYGIFLNDPRFTSDGTLHSPKKEFQPRLGFAWDISKKGTSVLRASYGIYYGRQNMLSQVGSITTNGVQQQTIFVSSNLISLGVPAPTWPGLVTPAAGTCTAGGRTNPFPCFSGVRVFSINYANPRIYTTNVGFEQEFARDYTLFFDFTHAQGVHLTRFLNINRNGFFLPFLDETMVTSAVGKSLYNGFTAGVRKRLSKRFQLEANYVYSRDRDDDSNERDPFTDRSFNINNLSLDYALSDRDIAHKFNLYAYVQLGWGFQGNFVIQGRTAQPITPDPRTATNRNTLRKDNQYFSFDWRIQRPFKFGERYELTPIFELFNTFNNANNINPLSTPGLFNFDGFLRQGVGDPRQVQLAVKFTF
;
A
#
# COMPACT_ATOMS: atom_id res chain seq x y z
N MET A 1 2.01 -17.44 -36.40
CA MET A 1 2.73 -18.75 -36.41
C MET A 1 2.48 -19.41 -35.06
N ARG A 2 1.65 -20.42 -35.04
CA ARG A 2 1.29 -21.20 -33.83
C ARG A 2 2.20 -22.42 -33.72
N ASN A 3 2.46 -22.83 -32.50
CA ASN A 3 3.16 -24.05 -32.06
C ASN A 3 4.66 -23.89 -31.76
N ASN A 4 4.94 -23.58 -30.46
CA ASN A 4 6.12 -24.12 -29.73
C ASN A 4 6.14 -23.83 -28.22
N SER A 5 5.00 -23.41 -27.58
CA SER A 5 4.96 -23.10 -26.14
C SER A 5 4.53 -24.27 -25.23
N CYS A 6 4.10 -25.40 -25.79
CA CYS A 6 3.53 -26.49 -24.97
C CYS A 6 4.57 -27.50 -24.44
N THR A 7 5.79 -27.54 -25.00
CA THR A 7 6.82 -28.52 -24.62
C THR A 7 7.71 -28.11 -23.43
N SER A 8 7.78 -26.81 -23.08
CA SER A 8 8.57 -26.36 -21.95
C SER A 8 7.83 -26.55 -20.60
N VAL A 9 6.55 -26.27 -20.57
CA VAL A 9 5.71 -26.42 -19.36
C VAL A 9 5.63 -27.88 -18.89
N THR A 10 5.53 -28.83 -19.83
CA THR A 10 5.50 -30.27 -19.50
C THR A 10 6.84 -30.80 -18.97
N ARG A 11 7.97 -30.22 -19.34
CA ARG A 11 9.30 -30.60 -18.77
C ARG A 11 9.48 -30.09 -17.35
N TRP A 12 9.02 -28.89 -17.03
CA TRP A 12 9.07 -28.31 -15.69
C TRP A 12 8.09 -28.98 -14.74
N ALA A 13 6.86 -29.30 -15.19
CA ALA A 13 5.87 -30.02 -14.41
C ALA A 13 6.34 -31.45 -14.05
N LYS A 14 7.05 -32.13 -14.96
CA LYS A 14 7.68 -33.44 -14.67
C LYS A 14 8.86 -33.34 -13.72
N GLY A 15 9.69 -32.27 -13.84
CA GLY A 15 10.78 -32.00 -12.88
C GLY A 15 10.27 -31.68 -11.48
N LEU A 16 9.22 -30.85 -11.37
CA LEU A 16 8.58 -30.52 -10.07
C LEU A 16 7.92 -31.75 -9.45
N GLY A 17 7.24 -32.59 -10.23
CA GLY A 17 6.64 -33.82 -9.76
C GLY A 17 7.67 -34.84 -9.23
N ILE A 18 8.83 -34.95 -9.86
CA ILE A 18 9.89 -35.85 -9.42
C ILE A 18 10.61 -35.30 -8.17
N CYS A 19 10.84 -33.99 -8.08
CA CYS A 19 11.36 -33.37 -6.86
C CYS A 19 10.38 -33.48 -5.69
N LEU A 20 9.09 -33.29 -5.91
CA LEU A 20 8.06 -33.50 -4.89
C LEU A 20 8.01 -34.96 -4.43
N PHE A 21 8.14 -35.91 -5.34
CA PHE A 21 8.12 -37.35 -5.01
C PHE A 21 9.38 -37.81 -4.27
N VAL A 22 10.54 -37.22 -4.57
CA VAL A 22 11.82 -37.51 -3.87
C VAL A 22 11.82 -36.87 -2.46
N ILE A 23 11.25 -35.70 -2.29
CA ILE A 23 11.10 -35.03 -0.98
C ILE A 23 10.11 -35.80 -0.09
N LEU A 24 9.03 -36.36 -0.65
CA LEU A 24 8.06 -37.21 0.07
C LEU A 24 8.64 -38.57 0.52
N ALA A 25 9.70 -39.05 -0.12
CA ALA A 25 10.32 -40.34 0.19
C ALA A 25 11.39 -40.30 1.31
N ILE A 26 11.85 -39.11 1.74
CA ILE A 26 12.99 -38.96 2.68
C ILE A 26 12.57 -38.22 3.96
N ALA A 27 11.30 -37.78 4.12
CA ALA A 27 10.89 -36.98 5.28
C ALA A 27 10.72 -37.85 6.54
N PRO A 28 11.50 -37.61 7.62
CA PRO A 28 11.14 -38.10 8.93
C PRO A 28 9.86 -37.39 9.40
N GLN A 29 9.00 -38.09 10.12
CA GLN A 29 7.72 -37.60 10.63
C GLN A 29 7.93 -36.47 11.63
N VAL A 30 7.61 -35.22 11.26
CA VAL A 30 7.70 -34.02 12.12
C VAL A 30 6.54 -33.04 11.82
N SER A 31 6.07 -32.31 12.77
CA SER A 31 4.75 -31.68 12.86
C SER A 31 4.71 -30.14 13.14
N SER A 32 3.79 -29.34 12.61
CA SER A 32 3.76 -27.89 12.59
C SER A 32 2.60 -26.97 12.81
N GLN A 33 2.66 -25.63 12.72
CA GLN A 33 1.51 -24.72 12.57
C GLN A 33 1.77 -23.25 12.24
N THR A 34 0.98 -22.61 11.35
CA THR A 34 0.27 -21.29 11.39
C THR A 34 -0.71 -21.23 10.20
N GLN A 35 -1.77 -20.40 10.21
CA GLN A 35 -2.86 -20.47 9.20
C GLN A 35 -3.24 -19.05 8.73
N MET A 36 -3.29 -18.85 7.41
CA MET A 36 -3.60 -17.53 6.80
C MET A 36 -5.08 -17.14 6.91
N THR A 37 -6.01 -18.10 6.95
CA THR A 37 -7.45 -17.83 6.88
C THR A 37 -8.26 -18.51 7.97
N THR A 38 -7.61 -19.27 8.84
CA THR A 38 -8.24 -20.10 9.87
C THR A 38 -7.58 -19.91 11.23
N GLY A 39 -8.18 -20.45 12.27
CA GLY A 39 -7.60 -20.53 13.61
C GLY A 39 -7.46 -21.96 14.06
N THR A 40 -6.95 -22.15 15.27
CA THR A 40 -6.72 -23.45 15.91
C THR A 40 -7.30 -23.47 17.31
N ILE A 41 -7.93 -24.58 17.72
CA ILE A 41 -8.27 -24.86 19.11
C ILE A 41 -7.42 -26.03 19.55
N GLN A 42 -6.61 -25.84 20.60
CA GLN A 42 -5.72 -26.86 21.16
C GLN A 42 -5.84 -26.89 22.69
N GLY A 43 -5.40 -27.97 23.32
CA GLY A 43 -5.41 -28.04 24.77
C GLY A 43 -4.83 -29.34 25.30
N THR A 44 -4.76 -29.42 26.63
CA THR A 44 -4.36 -30.64 27.36
C THR A 44 -5.48 -31.03 28.33
N VAL A 45 -5.82 -32.30 28.34
CA VAL A 45 -6.84 -32.87 29.23
C VAL A 45 -6.16 -33.55 30.40
N THR A 46 -6.49 -33.10 31.61
CA THR A 46 -5.99 -33.64 32.89
C THR A 46 -7.14 -33.99 33.80
N ASP A 47 -6.88 -34.85 34.80
CA ASP A 47 -7.79 -35.04 35.92
C ASP A 47 -7.59 -33.98 37.02
N THR A 48 -8.35 -34.05 38.08
CA THR A 48 -8.28 -33.10 39.24
C THR A 48 -6.96 -33.16 40.00
N ASN A 49 -6.18 -34.22 39.85
CA ASN A 49 -4.86 -34.40 40.46
C ASN A 49 -3.72 -33.99 39.54
N GLY A 50 -4.05 -33.49 38.33
CA GLY A 50 -3.04 -33.11 37.31
C GLY A 50 -2.55 -34.31 36.48
N GLY A 51 -3.12 -35.49 36.64
CA GLY A 51 -2.85 -36.66 35.81
C GLY A 51 -3.35 -36.47 34.38
N ILE A 52 -2.55 -36.84 33.38
CA ILE A 52 -2.98 -36.73 31.96
C ILE A 52 -4.10 -37.76 31.65
N VAL A 53 -5.02 -37.37 30.77
CA VAL A 53 -6.14 -38.23 30.32
C VAL A 53 -6.01 -38.53 28.83
N PRO A 54 -5.26 -39.59 28.44
CA PRO A 54 -5.16 -39.98 27.04
C PRO A 54 -6.43 -40.65 26.53
N GLY A 55 -6.68 -40.58 25.23
CA GLY A 55 -7.86 -41.26 24.60
C GLY A 55 -9.21 -40.65 25.02
N ALA A 56 -9.25 -39.38 25.47
CA ALA A 56 -10.50 -38.67 25.67
C ALA A 56 -11.04 -38.18 24.33
N ASN A 57 -12.35 -38.29 24.14
CA ASN A 57 -13.04 -37.80 22.94
C ASN A 57 -13.31 -36.28 23.07
N VAL A 58 -12.83 -35.50 22.10
CA VAL A 58 -12.99 -34.05 22.04
C VAL A 58 -13.83 -33.68 20.83
N GLU A 59 -15.03 -33.18 21.05
CA GLU A 59 -15.91 -32.66 20.01
C GLU A 59 -15.82 -31.13 19.99
N ILE A 60 -15.49 -30.58 18.82
CA ILE A 60 -15.41 -29.12 18.57
C ILE A 60 -16.46 -28.78 17.53
N LYS A 61 -17.43 -27.96 17.90
CA LYS A 61 -18.60 -27.63 17.06
C LYS A 61 -18.70 -26.13 16.84
N ASN A 62 -18.79 -25.71 15.58
CA ASN A 62 -19.12 -24.35 15.20
C ASN A 62 -20.62 -24.10 15.46
N LEU A 63 -20.92 -23.05 16.24
CA LEU A 63 -22.32 -22.77 16.66
C LEU A 63 -23.15 -22.11 15.56
N GLU A 64 -22.49 -21.53 14.55
CA GLU A 64 -23.16 -20.81 13.46
C GLU A 64 -23.51 -21.74 12.28
N THR A 65 -22.67 -22.74 12.02
CA THR A 65 -22.81 -23.65 10.86
C THR A 65 -23.09 -25.11 11.23
N ASN A 66 -23.04 -25.46 12.53
CA ASN A 66 -23.08 -26.83 13.05
C ASN A 66 -21.97 -27.77 12.54
N PHE A 67 -20.97 -27.23 11.84
CA PHE A 67 -19.77 -28.01 11.48
C PHE A 67 -19.12 -28.56 12.75
N SER A 68 -18.92 -29.88 12.83
CA SER A 68 -18.28 -30.50 13.99
C SER A 68 -17.04 -31.31 13.57
N LYS A 69 -16.01 -31.22 14.41
CA LYS A 69 -14.77 -32.00 14.29
C LYS A 69 -14.56 -32.78 15.59
N THR A 70 -14.34 -34.08 15.46
CA THR A 70 -14.13 -34.99 16.59
C THR A 70 -12.68 -35.48 16.56
N LEU A 71 -11.99 -35.35 17.68
CA LEU A 71 -10.58 -35.70 17.89
C LEU A 71 -10.46 -36.58 19.12
N THR A 72 -9.30 -37.27 19.23
CA THR A 72 -8.97 -38.07 20.44
C THR A 72 -7.68 -37.51 21.02
N THR A 73 -7.58 -37.38 22.35
CA THR A 73 -6.34 -36.92 23.00
C THR A 73 -5.23 -37.95 22.84
N ASP A 74 -4.00 -37.48 22.61
CA ASP A 74 -2.77 -38.28 22.47
C ASP A 74 -2.31 -38.88 23.82
N GLU A 75 -1.16 -39.58 23.83
CA GLU A 75 -0.57 -40.16 25.04
C GLU A 75 -0.18 -39.09 26.09
N GLY A 76 0.04 -37.85 25.67
CA GLY A 76 0.27 -36.68 26.54
C GLY A 76 -1.04 -35.97 26.96
N GLY A 77 -2.23 -36.54 26.67
CA GLY A 77 -3.51 -35.94 26.97
C GLY A 77 -3.85 -34.72 26.11
N ARG A 78 -3.14 -34.47 24.99
CA ARG A 78 -3.28 -33.29 24.17
C ARG A 78 -4.20 -33.50 22.99
N PHE A 79 -4.87 -32.42 22.55
CA PHE A 79 -5.64 -32.36 21.31
C PHE A 79 -5.31 -31.06 20.55
N VAL A 80 -5.34 -31.12 19.21
CA VAL A 80 -5.14 -29.97 18.33
C VAL A 80 -6.12 -30.06 17.16
N ALA A 81 -7.03 -29.11 17.08
CA ALA A 81 -7.96 -28.96 15.97
C ALA A 81 -7.52 -27.81 15.06
N LEU A 82 -6.99 -28.16 13.91
CA LEU A 82 -6.48 -27.25 12.89
C LEU A 82 -7.58 -26.79 11.93
N ALA A 83 -7.33 -25.67 11.23
CA ALA A 83 -8.15 -25.08 10.17
C ALA A 83 -9.61 -24.92 10.52
N LEU A 84 -9.83 -24.32 11.63
CA LEU A 84 -11.17 -23.93 12.01
C LEU A 84 -11.44 -22.52 11.45
N PRO A 85 -12.49 -22.32 10.64
CA PRO A 85 -12.90 -20.99 10.23
C PRO A 85 -13.13 -20.08 11.46
N PRO A 86 -12.79 -18.78 11.39
CA PRO A 86 -13.09 -17.85 12.48
C PRO A 86 -14.57 -17.85 12.82
N GLY A 87 -14.93 -17.88 14.11
CA GLY A 87 -16.31 -17.94 14.54
C GLY A 87 -16.49 -18.36 15.99
N LYS A 88 -17.71 -18.70 16.36
CA LYS A 88 -18.07 -19.17 17.71
C LYS A 88 -18.11 -20.69 17.75
N TYR A 89 -17.43 -21.24 18.75
CA TYR A 89 -17.31 -22.70 18.93
C TYR A 89 -17.73 -23.15 20.30
N SER A 90 -18.28 -24.37 20.39
CA SER A 90 -18.35 -25.14 21.63
C SER A 90 -17.34 -26.28 21.59
N VAL A 91 -16.76 -26.60 22.72
CA VAL A 91 -15.85 -27.75 22.90
C VAL A 91 -16.39 -28.63 24.01
N ALA A 92 -16.58 -29.92 23.74
CA ALA A 92 -16.99 -30.91 24.71
C ALA A 92 -15.97 -32.05 24.79
N VAL A 93 -15.50 -32.37 25.98
CA VAL A 93 -14.50 -33.43 26.23
C VAL A 93 -15.16 -34.51 27.08
N SER A 94 -15.16 -35.77 26.61
CA SER A 94 -15.76 -36.92 27.27
C SER A 94 -14.82 -38.12 27.34
N LYS A 95 -14.87 -38.84 28.45
CA LYS A 95 -14.12 -40.06 28.67
C LYS A 95 -14.91 -40.96 29.65
N GLN A 96 -14.93 -42.27 29.44
CA GLN A 96 -15.57 -43.21 30.35
C GLN A 96 -14.96 -43.08 31.75
N GLY A 97 -15.81 -42.96 32.76
CA GLY A 97 -15.42 -42.73 34.17
C GLY A 97 -15.25 -41.26 34.58
N PHE A 98 -15.41 -40.30 33.66
CA PHE A 98 -15.34 -38.87 33.93
C PHE A 98 -16.64 -38.17 33.56
N ALA A 99 -16.94 -37.07 34.25
CA ALA A 99 -17.98 -36.13 33.87
C ALA A 99 -17.58 -35.38 32.60
N THR A 100 -18.53 -35.08 31.72
CA THR A 100 -18.26 -34.32 30.49
C THR A 100 -17.84 -32.88 30.83
N ALA A 101 -16.67 -32.48 30.37
CA ALA A 101 -16.19 -31.12 30.50
C ALA A 101 -16.53 -30.34 29.22
N ALA A 102 -17.13 -29.14 29.32
CA ALA A 102 -17.56 -28.37 28.15
C ALA A 102 -17.31 -26.87 28.29
N ALA A 103 -16.93 -26.24 27.17
CA ALA A 103 -16.96 -24.81 26.98
C ALA A 103 -18.04 -24.48 25.93
N ASP A 104 -19.05 -23.71 26.33
CA ASP A 104 -20.24 -23.50 25.52
C ASP A 104 -20.16 -22.43 24.46
N SER A 105 -19.22 -21.45 24.59
CA SER A 105 -18.99 -20.39 23.61
C SER A 105 -17.57 -19.86 23.70
N LEU A 106 -16.81 -20.12 22.64
CA LEU A 106 -15.43 -19.67 22.46
C LEU A 106 -15.34 -18.88 21.17
N ASP A 107 -14.85 -17.65 21.23
CA ASP A 107 -14.57 -16.87 20.01
C ASP A 107 -13.18 -17.24 19.50
N LEU A 108 -13.10 -17.72 18.26
CA LEU A 108 -11.88 -18.05 17.55
C LEU A 108 -11.65 -17.05 16.43
N ASN A 109 -10.53 -16.34 16.49
CA ASN A 109 -10.12 -15.37 15.48
C ASN A 109 -9.10 -15.98 14.50
N ILE A 110 -8.92 -15.33 13.36
CA ILE A 110 -7.90 -15.67 12.37
C ILE A 110 -6.50 -15.71 13.00
N GLY A 111 -5.70 -16.69 12.61
CA GLY A 111 -4.31 -16.88 13.08
C GLY A 111 -4.19 -17.17 14.57
N GLN A 112 -5.30 -17.21 15.32
CA GLN A 112 -5.29 -17.49 16.75
C GLN A 112 -5.09 -18.98 17.03
N ALA A 113 -4.21 -19.30 17.99
CA ALA A 113 -4.14 -20.61 18.60
C ALA A 113 -4.77 -20.55 20.01
N LEU A 114 -6.07 -20.81 20.10
CA LEU A 114 -6.78 -20.81 21.37
C LEU A 114 -6.36 -22.04 22.19
N ASN A 115 -5.70 -21.79 23.32
CA ASN A 115 -5.29 -22.84 24.26
C ASN A 115 -6.37 -23.05 25.33
N LEU A 116 -6.92 -24.26 25.38
CA LEU A 116 -8.00 -24.64 26.28
C LEU A 116 -7.56 -25.81 27.20
N PRO A 117 -6.96 -25.52 28.36
CA PRO A 117 -6.68 -26.55 29.36
C PRO A 117 -7.99 -27.08 29.94
N VAL A 118 -8.18 -28.41 29.93
CA VAL A 118 -9.40 -29.08 30.35
C VAL A 118 -9.10 -29.93 31.57
N VAL A 119 -9.80 -29.66 32.69
CA VAL A 119 -9.72 -30.50 33.88
C VAL A 119 -11.00 -31.32 33.99
N MET A 120 -10.89 -32.66 33.88
CA MET A 120 -12.01 -33.58 34.01
C MET A 120 -12.18 -34.04 35.45
N LYS A 121 -13.42 -34.01 35.94
CA LYS A 121 -13.79 -34.59 37.23
C LYS A 121 -14.25 -36.03 37.05
N VAL A 122 -13.97 -36.90 38.03
CA VAL A 122 -14.51 -38.28 38.01
C VAL A 122 -16.03 -38.23 38.06
N SER A 123 -16.69 -39.09 37.29
CA SER A 123 -18.16 -39.16 37.21
C SER A 123 -18.76 -39.40 38.61
N GLY A 124 -19.64 -38.47 39.01
CA GLY A 124 -20.29 -38.47 40.33
C GLY A 124 -21.61 -37.68 40.24
N VAL A 125 -21.88 -36.79 41.16
CA VAL A 125 -23.13 -36.01 41.24
C VAL A 125 -23.30 -34.97 40.13
N GLU A 126 -22.21 -34.52 39.45
CA GLU A 126 -22.24 -33.56 38.34
C GLU A 126 -22.01 -34.27 37.00
N GLU A 127 -22.99 -34.18 36.11
CA GLU A 127 -22.92 -34.76 34.75
C GLU A 127 -22.09 -33.86 33.78
N ARG A 128 -21.92 -32.56 34.08
CA ARG A 128 -21.26 -31.58 33.21
C ARG A 128 -20.46 -30.54 34.02
N VAL A 129 -19.24 -30.24 33.57
CA VAL A 129 -18.34 -29.23 34.14
C VAL A 129 -18.07 -28.14 33.08
N THR A 130 -18.30 -26.88 33.46
CA THR A 130 -18.02 -25.75 32.56
C THR A 130 -16.54 -25.44 32.58
N ILE A 131 -15.90 -25.38 31.41
CA ILE A 131 -14.52 -24.95 31.20
C ILE A 131 -14.52 -23.47 30.95
N ALA A 132 -13.74 -22.69 31.70
CA ALA A 132 -13.48 -21.29 31.39
C ALA A 132 -12.30 -21.20 30.42
N ALA A 133 -12.46 -20.46 29.32
CA ALA A 133 -11.33 -20.11 28.49
C ALA A 133 -10.32 -19.31 29.32
N THR A 134 -9.09 -19.79 29.41
CA THR A 134 -8.03 -19.15 30.18
C THR A 134 -7.20 -18.23 29.33
N GLY A 135 -6.91 -17.04 29.88
CA GLY A 135 -5.89 -16.13 29.38
C GLY A 135 -6.33 -15.08 28.37
N ALA A 136 -5.98 -13.82 28.67
CA ALA A 136 -6.10 -12.69 27.76
C ALA A 136 -5.00 -12.72 26.70
N ILE A 137 -3.93 -13.48 26.93
CA ILE A 137 -2.68 -13.48 26.17
C ILE A 137 -2.52 -14.83 25.43
N ASP A 138 -2.23 -14.77 24.13
CA ASP A 138 -1.87 -15.96 23.34
C ASP A 138 -0.43 -16.38 23.70
N ILE A 139 -0.27 -17.54 24.36
CA ILE A 139 1.03 -18.03 24.88
C ILE A 139 1.89 -18.75 23.86
N VAL A 140 1.40 -18.96 22.63
CA VAL A 140 2.12 -19.73 21.58
C VAL A 140 2.47 -18.89 20.35
N LYS A 141 1.91 -17.70 20.25
CA LYS A 141 2.16 -16.75 19.17
C LYS A 141 3.54 -16.10 19.33
N THR A 142 4.34 -16.11 18.26
CA THR A 142 5.72 -15.58 18.27
C THR A 142 5.89 -14.27 17.51
N GLU A 143 4.92 -13.89 16.68
CA GLU A 143 4.91 -12.65 15.91
C GLU A 143 4.20 -11.49 16.64
N SER A 144 4.55 -10.24 16.30
CA SER A 144 3.81 -9.05 16.70
C SER A 144 2.67 -8.83 15.71
N SER A 145 1.46 -9.18 16.09
CA SER A 145 0.28 -9.00 15.27
C SER A 145 -0.94 -8.58 16.08
N THR A 146 -1.85 -7.83 15.41
CA THR A 146 -3.12 -7.34 15.96
C THR A 146 -4.27 -7.90 15.14
N THR A 147 -5.33 -8.36 15.80
CA THR A 147 -6.58 -8.73 15.14
C THR A 147 -7.65 -7.70 15.48
N LEU A 148 -8.15 -7.01 14.45
CA LEU A 148 -9.29 -6.10 14.56
C LEU A 148 -10.55 -6.92 14.32
N ASN A 149 -11.26 -7.25 15.40
CA ASN A 149 -12.44 -8.12 15.36
C ASN A 149 -13.69 -7.39 14.82
N GLN A 150 -14.75 -8.14 14.56
CA GLN A 150 -16.00 -7.63 13.99
C GLN A 150 -16.58 -6.44 14.77
N THR A 151 -16.51 -6.44 16.11
CA THR A 151 -16.99 -5.30 16.92
C THR A 151 -16.20 -4.04 16.60
N THR A 152 -14.86 -4.10 16.63
CA THR A 152 -14.00 -2.97 16.29
C THR A 152 -14.27 -2.47 14.87
N VAL A 153 -14.32 -3.38 13.87
CA VAL A 153 -14.57 -3.02 12.45
C VAL A 153 -15.92 -2.33 12.27
N SER A 154 -17.00 -2.83 12.92
CA SER A 154 -18.36 -2.35 12.69
C SER A 154 -18.72 -1.08 13.48
N THR A 155 -18.05 -0.82 14.61
CA THR A 155 -18.43 0.27 15.52
C THR A 155 -17.46 1.45 15.54
N THR A 156 -16.21 1.28 15.10
CA THR A 156 -15.23 2.36 15.06
C THR A 156 -15.65 3.45 14.07
N PRO A 157 -15.68 4.73 14.47
CA PRO A 157 -15.93 5.83 13.53
C PRO A 157 -14.77 5.94 12.55
N ILE A 158 -15.07 5.94 11.25
CA ILE A 158 -14.09 6.01 10.17
C ILE A 158 -14.59 6.96 9.10
N LEU A 159 -13.86 8.04 8.88
CA LEU A 159 -14.29 9.12 7.98
C LEU A 159 -14.49 8.63 6.53
N GLY A 160 -13.58 7.83 6.00
CA GLY A 160 -13.64 7.28 4.63
C GLY A 160 -14.41 5.97 4.50
N ARG A 161 -14.66 5.26 5.61
CA ARG A 161 -15.12 3.86 5.67
C ARG A 161 -14.26 2.90 4.83
N LYS A 162 -12.98 3.21 4.66
CA LYS A 162 -11.98 2.32 4.09
C LYS A 162 -11.34 1.47 5.19
N PHE A 163 -11.03 0.20 4.89
CA PHE A 163 -10.40 -0.67 5.87
C PHE A 163 -8.98 -0.19 6.25
N GLU A 164 -8.27 0.45 5.34
CA GLU A 164 -6.93 0.98 5.57
C GLU A 164 -6.89 2.01 6.72
N ASN A 165 -7.97 2.76 6.90
CA ASN A 165 -8.06 3.72 7.99
C ASN A 165 -8.07 3.03 9.37
N LEU A 166 -8.57 1.79 9.46
CA LEU A 166 -8.51 0.97 10.67
C LEU A 166 -7.10 0.47 10.98
N LEU A 167 -6.26 0.27 9.96
CA LEU A 167 -4.90 -0.21 10.15
C LEU A 167 -4.05 0.74 10.98
N THR A 168 -4.35 2.05 10.93
CA THR A 168 -3.63 3.07 11.71
C THR A 168 -3.78 2.91 13.22
N LEU A 169 -4.79 2.17 13.68
CA LEU A 169 -4.98 1.82 15.10
C LEU A 169 -3.97 0.78 15.58
N THR A 170 -3.38 0.01 14.66
CA THR A 170 -2.38 -1.01 14.99
C THR A 170 -1.05 -0.36 15.36
N PRO A 171 -0.40 -0.79 16.47
CA PRO A 171 0.94 -0.35 16.80
C PRO A 171 1.94 -0.63 15.67
N GLY A 172 2.86 0.33 15.42
CA GLY A 172 3.89 0.18 14.38
C GLY A 172 3.41 0.37 12.94
N VAL A 173 2.11 0.60 12.73
CA VAL A 173 1.54 0.93 11.42
C VAL A 173 1.26 2.42 11.33
N SER A 174 1.66 3.06 10.25
CA SER A 174 1.38 4.48 9.99
C SER A 174 0.98 4.67 8.54
N VAL A 175 0.06 5.59 8.29
CA VAL A 175 -0.17 6.15 6.97
C VAL A 175 0.64 7.44 6.90
N VAL A 176 1.57 7.48 5.98
CA VAL A 176 2.48 8.62 5.74
C VAL A 176 2.26 9.13 4.33
N GLN A 177 2.59 10.40 4.12
CA GLN A 177 2.51 11.01 2.81
C GLN A 177 3.81 10.84 2.08
N GLY A 178 3.77 10.07 1.02
CA GLY A 178 4.84 9.91 0.07
C GLY A 178 4.69 10.84 -1.13
N PRO A 179 5.66 10.81 -2.05
CA PRO A 179 5.63 11.61 -3.27
C PRO A 179 4.51 11.19 -4.24
N ASP A 180 4.02 9.97 -4.13
CA ASP A 180 3.00 9.38 -5.01
C ASP A 180 1.64 9.21 -4.32
N GLY A 181 1.44 9.81 -3.16
CA GLY A 181 0.24 9.71 -2.33
C GLY A 181 0.51 9.09 -0.96
N ASP A 182 -0.56 8.69 -0.28
CA ASP A 182 -0.45 8.08 1.05
C ASP A 182 0.12 6.66 0.98
N GLU A 183 1.01 6.33 1.89
CA GLU A 183 1.69 5.04 1.98
C GLU A 183 1.45 4.40 3.34
N ILE A 184 1.09 3.11 3.35
CA ILE A 184 0.96 2.35 4.59
C ILE A 184 2.33 1.77 4.93
N THR A 185 2.94 2.24 6.03
CA THR A 185 4.25 1.78 6.47
C THR A 185 4.15 0.87 7.69
N PHE A 186 4.99 -0.15 7.72
CA PHE A 186 5.15 -1.05 8.86
C PHE A 186 6.60 -0.99 9.33
N ALA A 187 6.81 -0.60 10.58
CA ALA A 187 8.15 -0.52 11.16
C ALA A 187 9.16 0.22 10.24
N GLY A 188 8.75 1.39 9.68
CA GLY A 188 9.57 2.22 8.81
C GLY A 188 9.82 1.67 7.40
N GLN A 189 9.25 0.51 7.04
CA GLN A 189 9.46 -0.07 5.71
C GLN A 189 8.59 0.61 4.66
N ARG A 190 9.07 0.60 3.41
CA ARG A 190 8.35 1.14 2.25
C ARG A 190 7.00 0.45 2.06
N GLY A 191 5.97 1.20 1.71
CA GLY A 191 4.62 0.70 1.47
C GLY A 191 4.53 -0.36 0.39
N VAL A 192 5.37 -0.27 -0.63
CA VAL A 192 5.47 -1.26 -1.72
C VAL A 192 5.95 -2.66 -1.26
N PHE A 193 6.43 -2.80 -0.02
CA PHE A 193 6.86 -4.08 0.55
C PHE A 193 5.77 -4.80 1.34
N ASN A 194 4.59 -4.23 1.45
CA ASN A 194 3.46 -4.85 2.14
C ASN A 194 2.85 -5.99 1.33
N ASN A 195 2.19 -6.89 2.02
CA ASN A 195 1.40 -7.96 1.40
C ASN A 195 -0.01 -7.93 1.93
N VAL A 196 -0.98 -7.70 1.05
CA VAL A 196 -2.41 -7.72 1.36
C VAL A 196 -3.01 -8.98 0.78
N SER A 197 -3.76 -9.71 1.59
CA SER A 197 -4.55 -10.87 1.15
C SER A 197 -6.03 -10.69 1.49
N PHE A 198 -6.88 -11.16 0.60
CA PHE A 198 -8.33 -11.20 0.78
C PHE A 198 -8.82 -12.64 0.67
N ASP A 199 -9.45 -13.13 1.74
CA ASP A 199 -9.95 -14.51 1.83
C ASP A 199 -8.90 -15.58 1.42
N GLY A 200 -7.63 -15.35 1.75
CA GLY A 200 -6.47 -16.21 1.43
C GLY A 200 -5.82 -16.01 0.07
N GLY A 201 -6.47 -15.29 -0.85
CA GLY A 201 -5.91 -14.94 -2.16
C GLY A 201 -5.08 -13.66 -2.14
N ASP A 202 -4.21 -13.52 -3.12
CA ASP A 202 -3.40 -12.30 -3.29
C ASP A 202 -4.28 -11.10 -3.65
N TYR A 203 -4.11 -9.97 -2.95
CA TYR A 203 -4.86 -8.73 -3.16
C TYR A 203 -3.93 -7.52 -3.33
N ASN A 204 -2.85 -7.69 -4.10
CA ASN A 204 -1.88 -6.65 -4.39
C ASN A 204 -1.89 -6.28 -5.88
N ASN A 205 -1.59 -5.01 -6.19
CA ASN A 205 -1.30 -4.56 -7.54
C ASN A 205 0.19 -4.77 -7.85
N GLY A 206 0.51 -5.63 -8.79
CA GLY A 206 1.91 -5.95 -9.13
C GLY A 206 2.63 -4.84 -9.89
N PHE A 207 1.89 -3.91 -10.52
CA PHE A 207 2.48 -2.81 -11.27
C PHE A 207 2.98 -1.71 -10.33
N PHE A 208 2.14 -1.21 -9.43
CA PHE A 208 2.51 -0.15 -8.49
C PHE A 208 3.10 -0.66 -7.17
N GLY A 209 2.87 -1.92 -6.78
CA GLY A 209 3.30 -2.47 -5.50
C GLY A 209 2.40 -2.10 -4.31
N GLU A 210 1.18 -1.66 -4.57
CA GLU A 210 0.16 -1.31 -3.56
C GLU A 210 -0.96 -2.37 -3.51
N GLN A 211 -1.97 -2.21 -2.65
CA GLN A 211 -3.18 -3.06 -2.70
C GLN A 211 -3.97 -2.83 -4.00
N LEU A 212 -4.84 -3.77 -4.36
CA LEU A 212 -5.75 -3.62 -5.50
C LEU A 212 -6.64 -2.39 -5.34
N GLY A 213 -6.96 -1.71 -6.44
CA GLY A 213 -7.67 -0.44 -6.44
C GLY A 213 -6.83 0.75 -6.03
N GLY A 214 -5.72 0.52 -5.33
CA GLY A 214 -4.83 1.53 -4.82
C GLY A 214 -5.51 2.47 -3.82
N GLN A 215 -4.85 3.55 -3.49
CA GLN A 215 -5.39 4.54 -2.55
C GLN A 215 -6.48 5.43 -3.16
N ARG A 216 -6.68 5.35 -4.47
CA ARG A 216 -7.59 6.20 -5.23
C ARG A 216 -9.02 5.66 -5.29
N ALA A 217 -9.24 4.35 -5.13
CA ALA A 217 -10.58 3.79 -4.98
C ALA A 217 -11.22 4.27 -3.66
N ALA A 218 -12.47 4.70 -3.70
CA ALA A 218 -13.17 5.14 -2.49
C ALA A 218 -13.51 3.98 -1.55
N ILE A 219 -13.82 2.81 -2.10
CA ILE A 219 -13.89 1.50 -1.44
C ILE A 219 -13.42 0.44 -2.44
N ASP A 220 -12.76 -0.57 -1.94
CA ASP A 220 -12.35 -1.77 -2.69
C ASP A 220 -12.99 -3.04 -2.10
N ILE A 221 -13.24 -3.07 -0.79
CA ILE A 221 -13.94 -4.14 -0.08
C ILE A 221 -15.06 -3.53 0.75
N PRO A 222 -16.34 -3.98 0.60
CA PRO A 222 -17.43 -3.52 1.46
C PRO A 222 -17.09 -3.72 2.94
N LEU A 223 -17.00 -2.63 3.72
CA LEU A 223 -16.58 -2.73 5.13
C LEU A 223 -17.53 -3.61 5.97
N ASP A 224 -18.83 -3.56 5.70
CA ASP A 224 -19.83 -4.40 6.39
C ASP A 224 -19.70 -5.89 6.01
N ALA A 225 -18.98 -6.22 4.94
CA ALA A 225 -18.68 -7.60 4.57
C ALA A 225 -17.49 -8.18 5.35
N VAL A 226 -16.68 -7.35 5.97
CA VAL A 226 -15.49 -7.82 6.68
C VAL A 226 -15.88 -8.39 8.03
N LYS A 227 -15.38 -9.58 8.33
CA LYS A 227 -15.50 -10.24 9.63
C LYS A 227 -14.41 -9.76 10.56
N GLU A 228 -13.15 -9.82 10.10
CA GLU A 228 -11.98 -9.41 10.86
C GLU A 228 -10.78 -9.14 9.96
N PHE A 229 -9.83 -8.37 10.48
CA PHE A 229 -8.51 -8.16 9.89
C PHE A 229 -7.44 -8.70 10.83
N GLN A 230 -6.50 -9.43 10.27
CA GLN A 230 -5.23 -9.70 10.95
C GLN A 230 -4.15 -8.81 10.34
N VAL A 231 -3.44 -8.11 11.20
CA VAL A 231 -2.32 -7.24 10.81
C VAL A 231 -1.06 -7.77 11.49
N VAL A 232 -0.14 -8.33 10.72
CA VAL A 232 1.16 -8.80 11.21
C VAL A 232 2.17 -7.70 10.93
N ALA A 233 2.56 -6.98 11.98
CA ALA A 233 3.47 -5.85 11.86
C ALA A 233 4.94 -6.30 11.72
N THR A 234 5.34 -7.34 12.47
CA THR A 234 6.71 -7.88 12.45
C THR A 234 6.72 -9.35 12.87
N GLY A 235 7.81 -10.06 12.52
CA GLY A 235 8.04 -11.43 12.99
C GLY A 235 7.22 -12.49 12.25
N ALA A 236 6.71 -12.20 11.06
CA ALA A 236 5.92 -13.14 10.26
C ALA A 236 6.65 -14.47 10.04
N THR A 237 5.93 -15.59 10.19
CA THR A 237 6.45 -16.95 10.03
C THR A 237 6.80 -17.29 8.57
N ALA A 238 7.49 -18.41 8.31
CA ALA A 238 8.02 -18.75 6.97
C ALA A 238 6.95 -19.02 5.90
N GLU A 239 5.69 -19.27 6.30
CA GLU A 239 4.59 -19.43 5.36
C GLU A 239 4.25 -18.12 4.63
N PHE A 240 4.49 -16.98 5.29
CA PHE A 240 4.23 -15.67 4.69
C PHE A 240 5.43 -15.23 3.85
N GLY A 241 5.19 -14.97 2.59
CA GLY A 241 6.20 -14.51 1.63
C GLY A 241 5.85 -13.21 0.96
N ARG A 242 6.70 -12.85 0.01
CA ARG A 242 6.53 -11.69 -0.87
C ARG A 242 6.35 -10.37 -0.11
N THR A 243 6.95 -10.27 1.07
CA THR A 243 6.86 -9.09 1.94
C THR A 243 8.16 -8.86 2.69
N ALA A 244 8.57 -7.61 2.75
CA ALA A 244 9.59 -7.10 3.67
C ALA A 244 9.03 -5.97 4.57
N GLY A 245 7.73 -5.67 4.43
CA GLY A 245 6.91 -4.79 5.27
C GLY A 245 5.96 -5.59 6.16
N GLY A 246 4.71 -5.15 6.23
CA GLY A 246 3.65 -5.83 6.98
C GLY A 246 2.78 -6.75 6.12
N ILE A 247 1.95 -7.52 6.82
CA ILE A 247 0.96 -8.41 6.21
C ILE A 247 -0.42 -8.00 6.71
N ILE A 248 -1.35 -7.89 5.79
CA ILE A 248 -2.75 -7.57 6.07
C ILE A 248 -3.61 -8.70 5.51
N ASN A 249 -4.26 -9.46 6.39
CA ASN A 249 -5.20 -10.50 5.99
C ASN A 249 -6.62 -10.02 6.24
N VAL A 250 -7.42 -9.93 5.20
CA VAL A 250 -8.83 -9.52 5.26
C VAL A 250 -9.72 -10.75 5.13
N ILE A 251 -10.54 -11.03 6.13
CA ILE A 251 -11.46 -12.17 6.13
C ILE A 251 -12.90 -11.69 6.01
N PRO A 252 -13.63 -12.04 4.94
CA PRO A 252 -15.03 -11.72 4.80
C PRO A 252 -15.92 -12.59 5.67
N LYS A 253 -17.12 -12.08 5.97
CA LYS A 253 -18.19 -12.84 6.63
C LYS A 253 -18.63 -14.02 5.77
N SER A 254 -19.20 -15.01 6.44
CA SER A 254 -19.81 -16.20 5.83
C SER A 254 -21.30 -16.29 6.18
N GLY A 255 -22.04 -17.07 5.42
CA GLY A 255 -23.41 -17.44 5.77
C GLY A 255 -23.46 -18.40 6.97
N THR A 256 -24.61 -18.46 7.62
CA THR A 256 -24.89 -19.32 8.78
C THR A 256 -26.14 -20.16 8.56
N ASN A 257 -26.52 -21.00 9.55
CA ASN A 257 -27.77 -21.75 9.52
C ASN A 257 -29.03 -20.88 9.66
N GLN A 258 -28.89 -19.60 9.95
CA GLN A 258 -29.98 -18.63 10.04
C GLN A 258 -29.78 -17.53 9.00
N PHE A 259 -30.88 -17.06 8.40
CA PHE A 259 -30.85 -15.88 7.56
C PHE A 259 -30.59 -14.65 8.42
N HIS A 260 -29.62 -13.87 8.03
CA HIS A 260 -29.22 -12.60 8.67
C HIS A 260 -28.76 -11.61 7.63
N GLY A 261 -28.85 -10.34 7.94
CA GLY A 261 -28.40 -9.29 7.03
C GLY A 261 -28.43 -7.91 7.63
N SER A 262 -28.00 -6.95 6.82
CA SER A 262 -28.03 -5.53 7.17
C SER A 262 -28.34 -4.68 5.95
N ALA A 263 -28.92 -3.52 6.19
CA ALA A 263 -29.01 -2.44 5.23
C ALA A 263 -28.62 -1.12 5.94
N PHE A 264 -27.89 -0.24 5.26
CA PHE A 264 -27.44 0.99 5.87
C PHE A 264 -27.42 2.14 4.87
N TYR A 265 -27.53 3.35 5.42
CA TYR A 265 -27.35 4.61 4.72
C TYR A 265 -26.56 5.59 5.60
N PHE A 266 -25.50 6.16 5.05
CA PHE A 266 -24.67 7.19 5.67
C PHE A 266 -24.69 8.44 4.80
N GLN A 267 -24.70 9.62 5.44
CA GLN A 267 -24.72 10.90 4.76
C GLN A 267 -23.83 11.92 5.44
N ARG A 268 -23.06 12.67 4.63
CA ARG A 268 -22.35 13.89 5.02
C ARG A 268 -22.75 15.03 4.08
N LEU A 269 -22.88 16.23 4.63
CA LEU A 269 -23.35 17.42 3.92
C LEU A 269 -22.45 18.61 4.24
N GLU A 270 -22.31 19.53 3.30
CA GLU A 270 -21.65 20.83 3.49
C GLU A 270 -22.17 21.56 4.73
N ALA A 271 -23.49 21.68 4.90
CA ALA A 271 -24.11 22.35 6.04
C ALA A 271 -23.76 21.76 7.43
N LEU A 272 -23.25 20.54 7.48
CA LEU A 272 -22.82 19.84 8.70
C LEU A 272 -21.29 19.70 8.77
N THR A 273 -20.57 20.50 8.02
CA THR A 273 -19.12 20.49 7.91
C THR A 273 -18.57 21.88 8.25
N ALA A 274 -17.53 21.93 9.08
CA ALA A 274 -16.85 23.18 9.38
C ALA A 274 -15.98 23.64 8.19
N ASN A 275 -15.57 24.90 8.20
CA ASN A 275 -14.57 25.38 7.28
C ASN A 275 -13.22 24.64 7.51
N THR A 276 -12.47 24.52 6.45
CA THR A 276 -11.07 24.05 6.48
C THR A 276 -10.18 24.99 7.30
N SER A 277 -8.97 24.59 7.61
CA SER A 277 -8.03 25.38 8.43
C SER A 277 -7.64 26.72 7.80
N ASP A 278 -7.78 26.87 6.49
CA ASP A 278 -7.59 28.12 5.75
C ASP A 278 -8.87 28.98 5.68
N GLY A 279 -9.93 28.59 6.40
CA GLY A 279 -11.18 29.35 6.53
C GLY A 279 -12.20 29.13 5.41
N LYS A 280 -11.92 28.25 4.44
CA LYS A 280 -12.80 28.00 3.29
C LYS A 280 -13.84 26.93 3.56
N PRO A 281 -15.08 27.05 3.04
CA PRO A 281 -16.08 25.99 3.11
C PRO A 281 -15.72 24.85 2.14
N LEU A 282 -16.26 23.65 2.39
CA LEU A 282 -16.29 22.56 1.42
C LEU A 282 -17.48 22.77 0.46
N THR A 283 -17.27 23.55 -0.58
CA THR A 283 -18.34 23.96 -1.49
C THR A 283 -18.97 22.74 -2.20
N ASP A 284 -20.31 22.70 -2.23
CA ASP A 284 -21.12 21.62 -2.81
C ASP A 284 -20.79 20.23 -2.24
N PHE A 285 -20.23 20.16 -1.04
CA PHE A 285 -19.87 18.88 -0.46
C PHE A 285 -21.09 18.05 -0.10
N HIS A 286 -21.16 16.90 -0.72
CA HIS A 286 -22.20 15.91 -0.47
C HIS A 286 -21.62 14.50 -0.65
N ARG A 287 -21.77 13.68 0.39
CA ARG A 287 -21.38 12.26 0.32
C ARG A 287 -22.50 11.38 0.83
N GLU A 288 -22.89 10.44 0.00
CA GLU A 288 -23.84 9.38 0.32
C GLU A 288 -23.14 8.02 0.22
N GLN A 289 -23.45 7.16 1.18
CA GLN A 289 -22.98 5.80 1.18
C GLN A 289 -24.11 4.87 1.55
N VAL A 290 -24.43 3.94 0.68
CA VAL A 290 -25.54 3.00 0.82
C VAL A 290 -25.01 1.57 0.64
N GLY A 291 -25.53 0.65 1.43
CA GLY A 291 -25.14 -0.75 1.27
C GLY A 291 -25.96 -1.69 2.12
N GLY A 292 -25.61 -2.96 2.01
CA GLY A 292 -26.24 -3.98 2.79
C GLY A 292 -25.61 -5.36 2.58
N THR A 293 -25.97 -6.26 3.46
CA THR A 293 -25.50 -7.64 3.44
C THR A 293 -26.66 -8.60 3.62
N VAL A 294 -26.53 -9.79 3.07
CA VAL A 294 -27.44 -10.91 3.36
C VAL A 294 -26.67 -12.24 3.35
N GLY A 295 -26.91 -13.06 4.35
CA GLY A 295 -26.31 -14.38 4.47
C GLY A 295 -27.30 -15.39 5.02
N GLY A 296 -27.04 -16.66 4.74
CA GLY A 296 -27.89 -17.74 5.22
C GLY A 296 -27.57 -19.11 4.64
N PRO A 297 -28.35 -20.13 4.91
CA PRO A 297 -28.12 -21.46 4.38
C PRO A 297 -28.70 -21.59 2.96
N ILE A 298 -27.92 -22.09 2.01
CA ILE A 298 -28.43 -22.74 0.79
C ILE A 298 -29.00 -24.10 1.18
N ARG A 299 -28.26 -24.83 2.03
CA ARG A 299 -28.67 -26.07 2.65
C ARG A 299 -28.15 -26.11 4.07
N LYS A 300 -29.02 -26.20 5.07
CA LYS A 300 -28.66 -26.27 6.50
C LYS A 300 -27.52 -27.27 6.73
N ASP A 301 -26.58 -26.90 7.56
CA ASP A 301 -25.38 -27.64 7.99
C ASP A 301 -24.38 -27.98 6.87
N LYS A 302 -24.68 -27.68 5.60
CA LYS A 302 -23.88 -28.13 4.46
C LYS A 302 -23.41 -27.05 3.50
N ALA A 303 -24.27 -26.08 3.21
CA ALA A 303 -23.95 -25.06 2.22
C ALA A 303 -24.52 -23.69 2.62
N PHE A 304 -23.71 -22.67 2.55
CA PHE A 304 -24.04 -21.33 3.00
C PHE A 304 -23.67 -20.30 1.94
N PHE A 305 -24.34 -19.15 1.95
CA PHE A 305 -23.99 -18.01 1.11
C PHE A 305 -23.93 -16.73 1.94
N PHE A 306 -23.14 -15.79 1.46
CA PHE A 306 -23.06 -14.43 1.96
C PHE A 306 -22.87 -13.47 0.78
N LEU A 307 -23.70 -12.42 0.72
CA LEU A 307 -23.63 -11.36 -0.27
C LEU A 307 -23.49 -10.03 0.43
N ALA A 308 -22.71 -9.12 -0.14
CA ALA A 308 -22.59 -7.74 0.31
C ALA A 308 -22.51 -6.79 -0.88
N PHE A 309 -23.07 -5.61 -0.70
CA PHE A 309 -23.01 -4.51 -1.65
C PHE A 309 -22.77 -3.20 -0.88
N GLU A 310 -21.91 -2.35 -1.43
CA GLU A 310 -21.69 -0.99 -0.92
C GLU A 310 -21.46 -0.04 -2.09
N GLY A 311 -22.10 1.13 -2.05
CA GLY A 311 -21.98 2.18 -3.05
C GLY A 311 -21.70 3.53 -2.42
N ILE A 312 -20.79 4.30 -3.03
CA ILE A 312 -20.48 5.69 -2.65
C ILE A 312 -20.79 6.61 -3.83
N ARG A 313 -21.41 7.74 -3.49
CA ARG A 313 -21.49 8.92 -4.33
C ARG A 313 -21.00 10.11 -3.53
N GLU A 314 -19.99 10.79 -4.04
CA GLU A 314 -19.45 11.99 -3.43
C GLU A 314 -19.29 13.08 -4.50
N THR A 315 -19.52 14.30 -4.14
CA THR A 315 -19.16 15.49 -4.91
C THR A 315 -18.58 16.55 -3.99
N LEU A 316 -17.63 17.30 -4.52
CA LEU A 316 -17.00 18.45 -3.89
C LEU A 316 -16.58 19.37 -5.01
N THR A 317 -16.84 20.65 -4.91
CA THR A 317 -16.38 21.64 -5.88
C THR A 317 -15.11 22.30 -5.38
N ARG A 318 -14.03 22.18 -6.16
CA ARG A 318 -12.77 22.85 -5.91
C ARG A 318 -12.83 24.26 -6.51
N ALA A 319 -12.49 25.27 -5.71
CA ALA A 319 -12.48 26.67 -6.13
C ALA A 319 -11.44 26.96 -7.22
N ASN A 320 -10.35 26.22 -7.23
CA ASN A 320 -9.28 26.34 -8.21
C ASN A 320 -8.66 27.75 -8.24
N LEU A 321 -8.46 28.32 -9.44
CA LEU A 321 -7.98 29.71 -9.58
C LEU A 321 -9.04 30.78 -9.31
N SER A 322 -10.30 30.39 -9.19
CA SER A 322 -11.44 31.28 -8.97
C SER A 322 -11.60 31.75 -7.52
N ASP A 323 -10.79 31.28 -6.58
CA ASP A 323 -10.83 31.77 -5.21
C ASP A 323 -10.75 33.30 -5.16
N PRO A 324 -11.49 33.96 -4.27
CA PRO A 324 -11.45 35.40 -4.11
C PRO A 324 -10.03 35.93 -3.96
N ILE A 325 -9.73 37.02 -4.62
CA ILE A 325 -8.45 37.70 -4.50
C ILE A 325 -8.44 38.43 -3.15
N GLY A 326 -7.44 38.14 -2.29
CA GLY A 326 -7.32 38.73 -0.97
C GLY A 326 -6.88 40.19 -1.00
N ALA A 327 -5.92 40.50 -1.85
CA ALA A 327 -5.40 41.86 -2.04
C ALA A 327 -5.65 42.31 -3.49
N PRO A 328 -5.98 43.57 -3.73
CA PRO A 328 -6.14 44.09 -5.08
C PRO A 328 -4.86 43.90 -5.90
N CYS A 329 -4.99 43.31 -7.10
CA CYS A 329 -3.90 43.25 -8.05
C CYS A 329 -4.09 44.31 -9.12
N PRO A 330 -3.16 45.27 -9.26
CA PRO A 330 -3.26 46.32 -10.30
C PRO A 330 -2.95 45.80 -11.70
N VAL A 331 -2.46 44.57 -11.84
CA VAL A 331 -2.12 43.94 -13.12
C VAL A 331 -3.36 43.31 -13.73
N THR A 332 -3.98 44.00 -14.67
CA THR A 332 -5.20 43.53 -15.38
C THR A 332 -4.88 42.87 -16.74
N ALA A 333 -3.68 42.98 -17.24
CA ALA A 333 -3.26 42.46 -18.53
C ALA A 333 -1.88 41.78 -18.42
N PRO A 334 -1.52 40.84 -19.31
CA PRO A 334 -0.32 40.05 -19.24
C PRO A 334 0.96 40.84 -19.64
N THR A 335 0.97 42.14 -19.49
CA THR A 335 2.19 42.94 -19.69
C THR A 335 3.08 42.81 -18.46
N ILE A 336 4.10 41.96 -18.52
CA ILE A 336 4.94 41.70 -17.37
C ILE A 336 6.01 42.76 -17.24
N GLY A 337 6.77 43.08 -18.19
CA GLY A 337 7.80 44.11 -18.25
C GLY A 337 8.00 44.91 -16.97
N ALA A 338 7.37 46.08 -16.93
CA ALA A 338 7.39 46.96 -15.75
C ALA A 338 6.63 46.42 -14.51
N ASN A 339 5.80 45.34 -14.66
CA ASN A 339 4.96 44.80 -13.59
C ASN A 339 5.53 43.56 -12.96
N GLU A 340 6.69 43.05 -13.36
CA GLU A 340 7.24 41.79 -12.86
C GLU A 340 7.37 41.76 -11.34
N ALA A 341 7.90 42.85 -10.77
CA ALA A 341 8.04 42.98 -9.33
C ALA A 341 6.69 42.92 -8.60
N LEU A 342 5.63 43.51 -9.18
CA LEU A 342 4.27 43.50 -8.64
C LEU A 342 3.68 42.08 -8.72
N ILE A 343 3.86 41.39 -9.85
CA ILE A 343 3.37 40.01 -10.03
C ILE A 343 4.05 39.08 -9.01
N ASN A 344 5.37 39.19 -8.86
CA ASN A 344 6.12 38.35 -7.93
C ASN A 344 5.85 38.67 -6.45
N ALA A 345 5.40 39.87 -6.13
CA ALA A 345 5.14 40.31 -4.77
C ALA A 345 3.82 39.73 -4.19
N SER A 346 2.91 39.24 -5.03
CA SER A 346 1.59 38.77 -4.59
C SER A 346 1.13 37.50 -5.33
N ALA A 347 0.70 36.52 -4.58
CA ALA A 347 0.06 35.31 -5.12
C ALA A 347 -1.20 35.65 -5.96
N ASP A 348 -1.96 36.64 -5.53
CA ASP A 348 -3.14 37.09 -6.26
C ASP A 348 -2.80 37.70 -7.61
N CYS A 349 -1.74 38.49 -7.68
CA CYS A 349 -1.24 39.02 -8.94
C CYS A 349 -0.68 37.95 -9.88
N GLN A 350 -0.03 36.93 -9.35
CA GLN A 350 0.41 35.77 -10.13
C GLN A 350 -0.77 35.04 -10.76
N ARG A 351 -1.84 34.83 -9.98
CA ARG A 351 -3.09 34.23 -10.47
C ARG A 351 -3.71 35.02 -11.61
N VAL A 352 -3.91 36.33 -11.40
CA VAL A 352 -4.51 37.21 -12.41
C VAL A 352 -3.68 37.23 -13.69
N ALA A 353 -2.36 37.35 -13.58
CA ALA A 353 -1.46 37.36 -14.73
C ALA A 353 -1.54 36.04 -15.52
N LEU A 354 -1.51 34.89 -14.83
CA LEU A 354 -1.59 33.58 -15.46
C LEU A 354 -2.93 33.34 -16.16
N ILE A 355 -4.04 33.60 -15.47
CA ILE A 355 -5.39 33.45 -16.04
C ILE A 355 -5.53 34.33 -17.30
N ASN A 356 -5.17 35.61 -17.22
CA ASN A 356 -5.26 36.53 -18.35
C ASN A 356 -4.39 36.09 -19.52
N PHE A 357 -3.19 35.60 -19.25
CA PHE A 357 -2.32 35.09 -20.32
C PHE A 357 -2.93 33.89 -21.05
N ILE A 358 -3.40 32.88 -20.32
CA ILE A 358 -3.97 31.66 -20.92
C ILE A 358 -5.27 32.00 -21.66
N ARG A 359 -6.13 32.82 -21.08
CA ARG A 359 -7.35 33.30 -21.73
C ARG A 359 -7.04 34.05 -23.04
N ASN A 360 -6.13 35.01 -23.02
CA ASN A 360 -5.83 35.87 -24.17
C ASN A 360 -5.04 35.16 -25.27
N THR A 361 -4.15 34.24 -24.91
CA THR A 361 -3.28 33.57 -25.89
C THR A 361 -3.83 32.27 -26.43
N ARG A 362 -4.65 31.57 -25.65
CA ARG A 362 -5.20 30.25 -26.01
C ARG A 362 -6.70 30.18 -26.09
N ASN A 363 -7.40 31.27 -25.76
CA ASN A 363 -8.87 31.30 -25.64
C ASN A 363 -9.37 30.16 -24.73
N GLN A 364 -8.65 29.89 -23.63
CA GLN A 364 -8.92 28.83 -22.68
C GLN A 364 -9.13 29.42 -21.30
N GLU A 365 -10.24 29.05 -20.66
CA GLU A 365 -10.47 29.38 -19.27
C GLU A 365 -9.67 28.42 -18.39
N GLU A 366 -8.92 29.00 -17.46
CA GLU A 366 -8.15 28.26 -16.46
C GLU A 366 -8.43 28.92 -15.11
N GLY A 367 -9.02 28.20 -14.17
CA GLY A 367 -9.33 28.76 -12.85
C GLY A 367 -10.80 28.81 -12.49
N LEU A 368 -11.68 28.18 -13.25
CA LEU A 368 -13.08 28.02 -12.88
C LEU A 368 -13.26 26.99 -11.76
N PRO A 369 -14.29 27.10 -10.93
CA PRO A 369 -14.64 26.07 -9.97
C PRO A 369 -14.90 24.73 -10.67
N ILE A 370 -14.33 23.64 -10.14
CA ILE A 370 -14.44 22.30 -10.75
C ILE A 370 -15.06 21.32 -9.76
N PRO A 371 -16.19 20.66 -10.11
CA PRO A 371 -16.73 19.57 -9.32
C PRO A 371 -15.89 18.30 -9.47
N HIS A 372 -15.67 17.60 -8.36
CA HIS A 372 -14.97 16.32 -8.27
C HIS A 372 -15.95 15.18 -7.91
N PRO A 373 -16.74 14.65 -8.85
CA PRO A 373 -17.64 13.56 -8.55
C PRO A 373 -16.87 12.23 -8.45
N ILE A 374 -17.15 11.49 -7.36
CA ILE A 374 -16.67 10.13 -7.12
C ILE A 374 -17.88 9.19 -7.17
N ARG A 375 -17.75 8.09 -7.91
CA ARG A 375 -18.72 6.99 -7.95
C ARG A 375 -17.98 5.67 -7.78
N ASN A 376 -18.33 4.95 -6.72
CA ASN A 376 -17.71 3.66 -6.42
C ASN A 376 -18.79 2.66 -6.02
N TYR A 377 -18.69 1.43 -6.49
CA TYR A 377 -19.57 0.30 -6.16
C TYR A 377 -18.72 -0.93 -5.90
N ALA A 378 -18.88 -1.52 -4.73
CA ALA A 378 -18.23 -2.77 -4.38
C ALA A 378 -19.27 -3.87 -4.10
N PHE A 379 -19.01 -5.06 -4.59
CA PHE A 379 -19.88 -6.23 -4.42
C PHE A 379 -19.04 -7.45 -4.03
N LEU A 380 -19.52 -8.19 -3.05
CA LEU A 380 -18.93 -9.45 -2.61
C LEU A 380 -19.97 -10.56 -2.62
N ALA A 381 -19.61 -11.72 -3.15
CA ALA A 381 -20.33 -12.97 -3.01
C ALA A 381 -19.41 -14.06 -2.47
N LYS A 382 -19.84 -14.79 -1.46
CA LYS A 382 -19.12 -15.91 -0.86
C LYS A 382 -20.04 -17.09 -0.64
N THR A 383 -19.53 -18.28 -0.88
CA THR A 383 -20.22 -19.55 -0.59
C THR A 383 -19.27 -20.50 0.13
N ASP A 384 -19.78 -21.16 1.16
CA ASP A 384 -19.04 -22.14 1.95
C ASP A 384 -19.77 -23.49 1.89
N PHE A 385 -19.04 -24.55 1.60
CA PHE A 385 -19.57 -25.90 1.44
C PHE A 385 -18.87 -26.87 2.39
N ASN A 386 -19.58 -27.40 3.37
CA ASN A 386 -19.17 -28.57 4.12
C ASN A 386 -19.37 -29.81 3.22
N LEU A 387 -18.38 -30.12 2.36
CA LEU A 387 -18.46 -31.22 1.41
C LEU A 387 -18.67 -32.56 2.15
N ASN A 388 -17.91 -32.71 3.24
CA ASN A 388 -18.06 -33.81 4.22
C ASN A 388 -17.40 -33.38 5.54
N LYS A 389 -17.27 -34.27 6.52
CA LYS A 389 -16.65 -33.96 7.83
C LYS A 389 -15.17 -33.59 7.77
N SER A 390 -14.50 -33.94 6.67
CA SER A 390 -13.05 -33.70 6.48
C SER A 390 -12.72 -32.61 5.47
N ASN A 391 -13.68 -32.16 4.66
CA ASN A 391 -13.42 -31.23 3.56
C ASN A 391 -14.39 -30.04 3.60
N LEU A 392 -13.82 -28.86 3.70
CA LEU A 392 -14.50 -27.56 3.60
C LEU A 392 -14.03 -26.87 2.32
N LEU A 393 -14.94 -26.44 1.45
CA LEU A 393 -14.67 -25.65 0.25
C LEU A 393 -15.28 -24.27 0.42
N THR A 394 -14.46 -23.23 0.21
CA THR A 394 -14.91 -21.84 0.19
C THR A 394 -14.65 -21.23 -1.18
N VAL A 395 -15.64 -20.54 -1.73
CA VAL A 395 -15.53 -19.82 -2.99
C VAL A 395 -15.99 -18.39 -2.76
N SER A 396 -15.16 -17.40 -3.12
CA SER A 396 -15.50 -15.99 -3.02
C SER A 396 -15.20 -15.22 -4.30
N TYR A 397 -16.00 -14.20 -4.57
CA TYR A 397 -15.84 -13.28 -5.67
C TYR A 397 -16.07 -11.85 -5.18
N ASN A 398 -15.06 -10.99 -5.35
CA ASN A 398 -15.12 -9.57 -5.07
C ASN A 398 -15.06 -8.79 -6.38
N PHE A 399 -15.97 -7.85 -6.54
CA PHE A 399 -16.02 -6.92 -7.68
C PHE A 399 -16.03 -5.49 -7.17
N ASP A 400 -15.17 -4.65 -7.73
CA ASP A 400 -15.17 -3.20 -7.50
C ASP A 400 -15.26 -2.46 -8.83
N TYR A 401 -16.01 -1.37 -8.81
CA TYR A 401 -16.12 -0.37 -9.87
C TYR A 401 -15.88 1.01 -9.29
N SER A 402 -14.90 1.74 -9.80
CA SER A 402 -14.59 3.10 -9.36
C SER A 402 -14.43 4.04 -10.55
N LYS A 403 -15.01 5.24 -10.43
CA LYS A 403 -14.82 6.34 -11.39
C LYS A 403 -14.72 7.66 -10.65
N ASN A 404 -13.57 8.31 -10.80
CA ASN A 404 -13.28 9.63 -10.27
C ASN A 404 -13.09 10.59 -11.45
N THR A 405 -13.85 11.66 -11.49
CA THR A 405 -13.80 12.67 -12.56
C THR A 405 -13.17 13.95 -12.01
N ASN A 406 -12.46 14.68 -12.83
CA ASN A 406 -11.70 15.88 -12.47
C ASN A 406 -10.70 15.61 -11.34
N GLN A 407 -10.11 14.41 -11.34
CA GLN A 407 -9.17 13.96 -10.34
C GLN A 407 -7.79 14.57 -10.59
N THR A 408 -7.14 15.00 -9.51
CA THR A 408 -5.70 15.30 -9.50
C THR A 408 -4.94 14.00 -9.21
N PHE A 409 -3.89 13.73 -9.97
CA PHE A 409 -3.14 12.47 -9.86
C PHE A 409 -1.84 12.59 -9.07
N ASP A 410 -1.57 13.78 -8.57
CA ASP A 410 -0.36 14.10 -7.83
C ASP A 410 -0.74 14.95 -6.62
N VAL A 411 0.17 15.14 -5.70
CA VAL A 411 -0.01 16.00 -4.51
C VAL A 411 0.05 17.49 -4.82
N ALA A 412 0.32 17.86 -6.06
CA ALA A 412 0.37 19.25 -6.51
C ALA A 412 -1.03 19.84 -6.72
N THR A 413 -1.14 21.14 -6.61
CA THR A 413 -2.35 21.87 -6.97
C THR A 413 -2.44 22.04 -8.48
N TYR A 414 -3.57 21.69 -9.05
CA TYR A 414 -3.79 21.71 -10.49
C TYR A 414 -4.79 22.80 -10.92
N GLY A 415 -4.55 23.38 -12.09
CA GLY A 415 -5.54 24.15 -12.81
C GLY A 415 -6.60 23.24 -13.47
N ASP A 416 -7.57 23.84 -14.16
CA ASP A 416 -8.69 23.13 -14.79
C ASP A 416 -8.22 22.10 -15.81
N SER A 417 -7.23 22.48 -16.63
CA SER A 417 -6.69 21.63 -17.70
C SER A 417 -5.86 20.45 -17.21
N ALA A 418 -5.38 20.50 -15.96
CA ALA A 418 -4.58 19.43 -15.38
C ALA A 418 -5.40 18.33 -14.71
N ASN A 419 -6.72 18.41 -14.73
CA ASN A 419 -7.58 17.36 -14.17
C ASN A 419 -7.73 16.20 -15.14
N GLY A 420 -7.91 15.02 -14.58
CA GLY A 420 -8.11 13.80 -15.35
C GLY A 420 -9.28 12.97 -14.87
N ILE A 421 -9.55 11.93 -15.60
CA ILE A 421 -10.52 10.88 -15.23
C ILE A 421 -9.75 9.64 -14.87
N GLU A 422 -9.99 9.11 -13.67
CA GLU A 422 -9.55 7.76 -13.31
C GLU A 422 -10.75 6.82 -13.36
N GLY A 423 -10.66 5.83 -14.23
CA GLY A 423 -11.73 4.86 -14.42
C GLY A 423 -12.54 5.03 -15.71
N PRO A 424 -13.51 4.12 -15.90
CA PRO A 424 -13.99 3.18 -14.88
C PRO A 424 -12.95 2.10 -14.58
N SER A 425 -12.38 2.17 -13.37
CA SER A 425 -11.57 1.07 -12.84
C SER A 425 -12.48 -0.11 -12.51
N LYS A 426 -12.02 -1.31 -12.78
CA LYS A 426 -12.75 -2.56 -12.50
C LYS A 426 -11.81 -3.58 -11.92
N ILE A 427 -12.13 -4.08 -10.74
CA ILE A 427 -11.41 -5.17 -10.09
C ILE A 427 -12.33 -6.38 -10.05
N ASN A 428 -11.81 -7.51 -10.48
CA ASN A 428 -12.47 -8.81 -10.33
C ASN A 428 -11.48 -9.72 -9.61
N ASN A 429 -11.81 -10.16 -8.41
CA ASN A 429 -11.00 -11.08 -7.63
C ASN A 429 -11.83 -12.32 -7.30
N PHE A 430 -11.37 -13.49 -7.72
CA PHE A 430 -12.01 -14.78 -7.51
C PHE A 430 -11.09 -15.69 -6.71
N ASN A 431 -11.56 -16.24 -5.60
CA ASN A 431 -10.80 -17.12 -4.73
C ASN A 431 -11.52 -18.45 -4.51
N VAL A 432 -10.75 -19.51 -4.45
CA VAL A 432 -11.20 -20.87 -4.10
C VAL A 432 -10.25 -21.43 -3.05
N ASN A 433 -10.78 -21.85 -1.91
CA ASN A 433 -10.00 -22.42 -0.83
C ASN A 433 -10.58 -23.79 -0.47
N LEU A 434 -9.75 -24.81 -0.45
CA LEU A 434 -10.08 -26.17 -0.03
C LEU A 434 -9.26 -26.54 1.20
N PHE A 435 -9.96 -26.82 2.30
CA PHE A 435 -9.37 -27.26 3.55
C PHE A 435 -9.70 -28.74 3.74
N SER A 436 -8.68 -29.59 3.74
CA SER A 436 -8.84 -31.05 3.80
C SER A 436 -8.13 -31.63 5.02
N THR A 437 -8.89 -32.23 5.94
CA THR A 437 -8.35 -33.06 7.03
C THR A 437 -8.04 -34.44 6.46
N VAL A 438 -6.77 -34.68 6.08
CA VAL A 438 -6.31 -35.93 5.45
C VAL A 438 -6.30 -37.08 6.48
N THR A 439 -5.78 -36.76 7.68
CA THR A 439 -5.82 -37.63 8.86
C THR A 439 -6.14 -36.77 10.09
N PRO A 440 -6.44 -37.33 11.27
CA PRO A 440 -6.66 -36.54 12.48
C PRO A 440 -5.49 -35.58 12.82
N THR A 441 -4.28 -35.87 12.33
CA THR A 441 -3.06 -35.11 12.57
C THR A 441 -2.49 -34.46 11.32
N THR A 442 -3.07 -34.65 10.14
CA THR A 442 -2.57 -34.11 8.87
C THR A 442 -3.66 -33.32 8.16
N MET A 443 -3.31 -32.15 7.73
CA MET A 443 -4.17 -31.25 7.00
C MET A 443 -3.50 -30.70 5.74
N ASN A 444 -4.29 -30.47 4.70
CA ASN A 444 -3.91 -29.76 3.49
C ASN A 444 -4.80 -28.53 3.30
N GLU A 445 -4.20 -27.45 2.86
CA GLU A 445 -4.84 -26.17 2.51
C GLU A 445 -4.43 -25.81 1.08
N ALA A 446 -5.33 -25.95 0.13
CA ALA A 446 -5.12 -25.59 -1.26
C ALA A 446 -5.87 -24.28 -1.57
N HIS A 447 -5.17 -23.32 -2.12
CA HIS A 447 -5.69 -21.99 -2.46
C HIS A 447 -5.46 -21.69 -3.93
N PHE A 448 -6.50 -21.19 -4.60
CA PHE A 448 -6.44 -20.63 -5.94
C PHE A 448 -7.05 -19.24 -5.92
N SER A 449 -6.34 -18.27 -6.49
CA SER A 449 -6.83 -16.90 -6.68
C SER A 449 -6.60 -16.45 -8.12
N TYR A 450 -7.60 -15.80 -8.70
CA TYR A 450 -7.49 -15.14 -9.99
C TYR A 450 -8.01 -13.72 -9.87
N THR A 451 -7.16 -12.75 -10.25
CA THR A 451 -7.49 -11.33 -10.20
C THR A 451 -7.31 -10.71 -11.57
N ARG A 452 -8.26 -9.87 -11.95
CA ARG A 452 -8.17 -9.02 -13.13
C ARG A 452 -8.49 -7.58 -12.72
N GLU A 453 -7.53 -6.68 -12.92
CA GLU A 453 -7.69 -5.26 -12.68
C GLU A 453 -7.56 -4.49 -14.00
N LEU A 454 -8.52 -3.60 -14.26
CA LEU A 454 -8.48 -2.61 -15.33
C LEU A 454 -8.53 -1.24 -14.67
N ARG A 455 -7.55 -0.37 -14.96
CA ARG A 455 -7.41 0.93 -14.30
C ARG A 455 -7.06 2.03 -15.32
N PRO A 456 -7.98 2.36 -16.24
CA PRO A 456 -7.72 3.37 -17.25
C PRO A 456 -7.66 4.76 -16.65
N ARG A 457 -6.84 5.60 -17.26
CA ARG A 457 -6.73 7.03 -16.98
C ARG A 457 -6.88 7.80 -18.26
N ALA A 458 -7.50 8.99 -18.19
CA ALA A 458 -7.67 9.86 -19.34
C ALA A 458 -7.59 11.32 -18.91
N ALA A 459 -7.12 12.20 -19.78
CA ALA A 459 -7.32 13.63 -19.62
C ALA A 459 -8.82 13.98 -19.74
N VAL A 460 -9.27 15.04 -19.06
CA VAL A 460 -10.65 15.52 -19.15
C VAL A 460 -10.92 16.11 -20.53
N THR A 461 -9.94 16.78 -21.11
CA THR A 461 -10.01 17.42 -22.43
C THR A 461 -8.79 17.13 -23.27
N SER A 462 -8.97 17.03 -24.57
CA SER A 462 -7.90 16.75 -25.54
C SER A 462 -7.18 17.99 -26.08
N ASN A 463 -7.69 19.19 -25.81
CA ASN A 463 -7.14 20.44 -26.35
C ASN A 463 -6.51 21.31 -25.24
N VAL A 464 -5.59 20.73 -24.51
CA VAL A 464 -4.87 21.41 -23.40
C VAL A 464 -3.38 21.53 -23.74
N PRO A 465 -2.67 22.50 -23.14
CA PRO A 465 -1.23 22.60 -23.29
C PRO A 465 -0.51 21.42 -22.64
N ALA A 466 0.78 21.26 -22.91
CA ALA A 466 1.65 20.34 -22.19
C ALA A 466 1.64 20.60 -20.68
N ASP A 467 1.94 19.58 -19.91
CA ASP A 467 2.09 19.68 -18.44
C ASP A 467 3.06 20.80 -18.06
N THR A 468 2.55 21.80 -17.37
CA THR A 468 3.29 23.02 -17.05
C THR A 468 3.22 23.29 -15.55
N ALA A 469 4.37 23.26 -14.90
CA ALA A 469 4.51 23.43 -13.46
C ALA A 469 5.31 24.69 -13.10
N MET A 470 4.91 25.34 -11.99
CA MET A 470 5.59 26.50 -11.40
C MET A 470 6.42 26.02 -10.21
N GLY A 471 7.68 25.68 -10.47
CA GLY A 471 8.60 25.12 -9.48
C GLY A 471 8.67 23.59 -9.47
N PHE A 472 9.76 23.06 -8.90
CA PHE A 472 9.95 21.61 -8.74
C PHE A 472 9.09 21.03 -7.63
N ALA A 473 9.01 21.71 -6.51
CA ALA A 473 8.07 21.37 -5.43
C ALA A 473 6.70 21.96 -5.79
N THR A 474 6.08 21.40 -6.80
CA THR A 474 4.96 21.95 -7.52
C THR A 474 3.87 22.48 -6.61
N THR A 475 3.77 23.78 -6.52
CA THR A 475 2.69 24.45 -5.82
C THR A 475 1.51 24.72 -6.74
N PHE A 476 1.76 24.77 -8.05
CA PHE A 476 0.72 24.92 -9.07
C PHE A 476 1.14 24.27 -10.39
N ARG A 477 0.20 23.60 -11.02
CA ARG A 477 0.34 23.00 -12.37
C ARG A 477 -0.93 23.20 -13.17
N PHE A 478 -0.77 23.30 -14.48
CA PHE A 478 -1.84 23.25 -15.45
C PHE A 478 -1.35 22.53 -16.71
N GLY A 479 -2.28 22.28 -17.63
CA GLY A 479 -1.98 21.48 -18.81
C GLY A 479 -2.16 19.99 -18.56
N ASN A 480 -2.07 19.20 -19.62
CA ASN A 480 -2.33 17.76 -19.54
C ASN A 480 -1.23 17.06 -18.72
N PRO A 481 -1.55 16.39 -17.60
CA PRO A 481 -0.55 15.72 -16.78
C PRO A 481 0.32 14.77 -17.62
N PHE A 482 1.62 14.84 -17.43
CA PHE A 482 2.65 14.19 -18.28
C PHE A 482 2.49 12.68 -18.45
N PHE A 483 1.75 12.02 -17.57
CA PHE A 483 1.51 10.57 -17.59
C PHE A 483 0.11 10.20 -18.08
N LEU A 484 -0.71 11.17 -18.47
CA LEU A 484 -2.09 10.96 -18.92
C LEU A 484 -2.24 11.00 -20.42
N GLY A 485 -1.31 10.82 -21.24
CA GLY A 485 -1.54 10.82 -22.71
C GLY A 485 -2.98 10.39 -23.08
N PRO A 486 -3.47 10.40 -24.27
CA PRO A 486 -4.92 10.36 -24.59
C PRO A 486 -5.72 9.27 -23.86
N THR A 487 -5.12 8.14 -23.52
CA THR A 487 -5.62 7.13 -22.55
C THR A 487 -4.47 6.25 -22.09
N VAL A 488 -4.45 5.90 -20.81
CA VAL A 488 -3.56 4.87 -20.28
C VAL A 488 -4.43 3.68 -19.86
N ASP A 489 -4.36 2.61 -20.64
CA ASP A 489 -5.03 1.35 -20.32
C ASP A 489 -4.04 0.45 -19.59
N GLU A 490 -4.30 0.19 -18.32
CA GLU A 490 -3.53 -0.73 -17.51
C GLU A 490 -4.40 -1.94 -17.22
N LEU A 491 -4.07 -3.06 -17.81
CA LEU A 491 -4.75 -4.32 -17.59
C LEU A 491 -3.81 -5.32 -16.92
N LEU A 492 -4.14 -5.67 -15.71
CA LEU A 492 -3.36 -6.55 -14.86
C LEU A 492 -4.11 -7.85 -14.61
N TRP A 493 -3.48 -8.99 -14.92
CA TRP A 493 -3.95 -10.33 -14.53
C TRP A 493 -2.99 -10.96 -13.55
N ARG A 494 -3.56 -11.63 -12.56
CA ARG A 494 -2.78 -12.37 -11.56
C ARG A 494 -3.43 -13.70 -11.31
N THR A 495 -2.63 -14.75 -11.32
CA THR A 495 -3.04 -16.10 -10.94
C THR A 495 -2.13 -16.57 -9.82
N ASP A 496 -2.70 -16.90 -8.68
CA ASP A 496 -1.99 -17.33 -7.49
C ASP A 496 -2.43 -18.74 -7.10
N ILE A 497 -1.51 -19.65 -6.93
CA ILE A 497 -1.72 -21.01 -6.48
C ILE A 497 -0.83 -21.27 -5.28
N LYS A 498 -1.44 -21.65 -4.16
CA LYS A 498 -0.72 -22.03 -2.93
C LYS A 498 -1.20 -23.38 -2.47
N ASP A 499 -0.29 -24.19 -1.99
CA ASP A 499 -0.63 -25.46 -1.37
C ASP A 499 0.25 -25.68 -0.13
N ASN A 500 -0.41 -25.92 1.01
CA ASN A 500 0.23 -26.04 2.30
C ASN A 500 -0.22 -27.33 2.99
N PHE A 501 0.76 -28.07 3.48
CA PHE A 501 0.54 -29.23 4.33
C PHE A 501 0.92 -28.90 5.77
N THR A 502 0.05 -29.33 6.68
CA THR A 502 0.25 -29.24 8.12
C THR A 502 0.19 -30.62 8.73
N ILE A 503 1.18 -31.02 9.51
CA ILE A 503 1.25 -32.32 10.18
C ILE A 503 1.49 -32.09 11.67
N VAL A 504 0.74 -32.67 12.60
CA VAL A 504 0.91 -32.61 14.06
C VAL A 504 1.45 -33.92 14.59
N HIS A 505 2.58 -33.88 15.30
CA HIS A 505 3.17 -35.06 15.93
C HIS A 505 3.82 -34.75 17.27
N GLY A 506 3.27 -35.24 18.35
CA GLY A 506 3.79 -34.93 19.66
C GLY A 506 3.81 -33.41 19.96
N ASN A 507 4.96 -32.86 20.35
CA ASN A 507 5.14 -31.44 20.68
C ASN A 507 5.43 -30.55 19.48
N HIS A 508 5.52 -31.14 18.33
CA HIS A 508 5.85 -30.47 17.09
C HIS A 508 4.62 -30.24 16.25
N THR A 509 4.57 -29.13 15.59
CA THR A 509 3.64 -28.85 14.57
C THR A 509 4.37 -28.28 13.30
N VAL A 510 4.80 -29.14 12.14
CA VAL A 510 5.50 -28.71 10.89
C VAL A 510 4.53 -28.28 9.81
N LYS A 511 4.72 -27.15 9.23
CA LYS A 511 4.05 -26.71 8.01
C LYS A 511 5.07 -26.56 6.88
N PHE A 512 4.73 -27.06 5.72
CA PHE A 512 5.51 -26.85 4.51
C PHE A 512 4.57 -26.60 3.35
N GLY A 513 5.05 -25.91 2.37
CA GLY A 513 4.21 -25.58 1.22
C GLY A 513 4.94 -24.82 0.14
N GLY A 514 4.17 -24.53 -0.90
CA GLY A 514 4.65 -23.79 -2.07
C GLY A 514 3.63 -22.79 -2.57
N GLU A 515 4.14 -21.79 -3.26
CA GLU A 515 3.38 -20.72 -3.86
C GLU A 515 3.93 -20.43 -5.26
N TRP A 516 3.01 -20.26 -6.22
CA TRP A 516 3.32 -19.77 -7.55
C TRP A 516 2.34 -18.66 -7.90
N LEU A 517 2.89 -17.47 -8.15
CA LEU A 517 2.13 -16.32 -8.61
C LEU A 517 2.60 -15.91 -9.99
N HIS A 518 1.70 -15.95 -10.95
CA HIS A 518 1.87 -15.42 -12.29
C HIS A 518 1.22 -14.05 -12.38
N THR A 519 1.98 -13.03 -12.77
CA THR A 519 1.47 -11.68 -13.01
C THR A 519 1.74 -11.28 -14.45
N LEU A 520 0.70 -10.83 -15.13
CA LEU A 520 0.79 -10.29 -16.50
C LEU A 520 0.18 -8.88 -16.51
N ASN A 521 0.96 -7.92 -16.98
CA ASN A 521 0.50 -6.55 -17.20
C ASN A 521 0.63 -6.20 -18.68
N ASP A 522 -0.47 -5.83 -19.29
CA ASP A 522 -0.56 -5.39 -20.68
C ASP A 522 -0.96 -3.91 -20.69
N GLN A 523 -0.08 -3.06 -21.22
CA GLN A 523 -0.19 -1.63 -21.10
C GLN A 523 0.47 -0.85 -22.22
N VAL A 524 0.10 0.42 -22.32
CA VAL A 524 0.83 1.45 -23.07
C VAL A 524 1.33 2.51 -22.10
N PHE A 525 2.63 2.50 -21.81
CA PHE A 525 3.24 3.51 -20.94
C PHE A 525 3.57 4.78 -21.71
N ARG A 526 2.77 5.82 -21.49
CA ARG A 526 2.89 7.12 -22.19
C ARG A 526 3.60 8.19 -21.37
N GLY A 527 4.57 7.82 -20.53
CA GLY A 527 5.30 8.76 -19.71
C GLY A 527 5.93 9.90 -20.52
N PHE A 528 5.53 11.12 -20.21
CA PHE A 528 6.01 12.35 -20.87
C PHE A 528 5.72 12.49 -22.37
N PHE A 529 4.83 11.71 -22.97
CA PHE A 529 4.58 11.76 -24.41
C PHE A 529 4.13 13.14 -24.89
N GLU A 530 3.42 13.89 -24.06
CA GLU A 530 2.96 15.25 -24.36
C GLU A 530 3.89 16.34 -23.82
N GLY A 531 5.03 15.96 -23.27
CA GLY A 531 6.00 16.87 -22.69
C GLY A 531 5.63 17.34 -21.28
N ARG A 532 6.64 17.77 -20.55
CA ARG A 532 6.52 18.38 -19.23
C ARG A 532 7.46 19.57 -19.12
N TYR A 533 6.92 20.73 -18.80
CA TYR A 533 7.65 21.97 -18.54
C TYR A 533 7.64 22.29 -17.06
N ILE A 534 8.76 22.68 -16.52
CA ILE A 534 8.87 23.20 -15.15
C ILE A 534 9.56 24.55 -15.20
N PHE A 535 8.91 25.58 -14.69
CA PHE A 535 9.40 26.96 -14.64
C PHE A 535 9.77 27.35 -13.21
N ASP A 536 10.59 28.40 -13.06
CA ASP A 536 10.98 28.97 -11.78
C ASP A 536 9.82 29.70 -11.08
N GLY A 537 8.79 30.09 -11.83
CA GLY A 537 7.58 30.76 -11.35
C GLY A 537 6.72 31.25 -12.48
N VAL A 538 5.65 31.98 -12.14
CA VAL A 538 4.69 32.50 -13.12
C VAL A 538 5.34 33.47 -14.09
N THR A 539 6.18 34.40 -13.60
CA THR A 539 6.82 35.38 -14.46
C THR A 539 7.83 34.74 -15.40
N GLY A 540 8.58 33.73 -14.94
CA GLY A 540 9.46 32.95 -15.80
C GLY A 540 8.71 32.22 -16.91
N PHE A 541 7.58 31.59 -16.55
CA PHE A 541 6.68 30.97 -17.55
C PHE A 541 6.17 32.00 -18.57
N LEU A 542 5.66 33.14 -18.12
CA LEU A 542 5.12 34.15 -19.00
C LEU A 542 6.16 34.71 -19.97
N ARG A 543 7.39 34.91 -19.50
CA ARG A 543 8.53 35.31 -20.34
C ARG A 543 8.84 34.28 -21.44
N TYR A 544 8.86 33.01 -21.05
CA TYR A 544 9.20 31.93 -21.97
C TYR A 544 8.09 31.67 -23.01
N ALA A 545 6.84 31.72 -22.58
CA ALA A 545 5.69 31.37 -23.40
C ALA A 545 5.20 32.52 -24.31
N SER A 546 5.68 33.76 -24.09
CA SER A 546 5.24 34.94 -24.85
C SER A 546 6.22 35.28 -25.98
N PRO A 547 5.75 35.51 -27.22
CA PRO A 547 6.56 36.13 -28.23
C PRO A 547 6.98 37.53 -27.79
N ALA A 548 8.26 37.87 -27.96
CA ALA A 548 8.86 39.12 -27.48
C ALA A 548 8.12 40.38 -27.98
N ALA A 549 7.51 40.35 -29.15
CA ALA A 549 6.78 41.48 -29.76
C ALA A 549 5.38 41.71 -29.17
N ALA A 550 4.75 40.73 -28.54
CA ALA A 550 3.34 40.83 -28.16
C ALA A 550 3.09 41.34 -26.73
N ASN A 551 4.04 41.23 -25.82
CA ASN A 551 3.82 41.40 -24.39
C ASN A 551 4.83 42.26 -23.62
N GLY A 552 5.75 42.96 -24.30
CA GLY A 552 6.79 43.72 -23.64
C GLY A 552 7.83 42.90 -22.90
N PHE A 553 7.82 41.59 -23.13
CA PHE A 553 8.81 40.66 -22.64
C PHE A 553 9.89 40.44 -23.66
N ALA A 554 10.91 41.21 -23.63
CA ALA A 554 12.18 40.77 -24.19
C ALA A 554 12.93 40.03 -23.10
N PRO A 555 13.26 38.75 -23.22
CA PRO A 555 14.21 38.12 -22.33
C PRO A 555 15.51 38.89 -22.43
N THR A 556 16.07 39.31 -21.31
CA THR A 556 17.36 40.06 -21.26
C THR A 556 18.48 39.12 -21.70
N ALA A 557 19.38 39.63 -22.53
CA ALA A 557 20.57 38.88 -22.92
C ALA A 557 21.32 38.46 -21.63
N GLY A 558 21.55 37.17 -21.48
CA GLY A 558 22.13 36.60 -20.25
C GLY A 558 21.20 35.75 -19.40
N GLU A 559 19.89 35.76 -19.65
CA GLU A 559 18.90 34.93 -18.92
C GLU A 559 18.59 33.57 -19.64
N GLY A 560 19.53 33.07 -20.42
CA GLY A 560 19.31 31.80 -21.18
C GLY A 560 18.48 31.96 -22.44
N PHE A 561 18.38 33.19 -22.96
CA PHE A 561 17.74 33.51 -24.24
C PHE A 561 18.63 34.30 -25.17
N THR A 562 18.42 34.19 -26.48
CA THR A 562 18.95 35.12 -27.47
C THR A 562 18.16 36.42 -27.44
N ALA A 563 18.73 37.49 -28.07
CA ALA A 563 17.98 38.73 -28.28
C ALA A 563 16.69 38.57 -29.11
N ALA A 564 16.54 37.45 -29.83
CA ALA A 564 15.34 37.11 -30.57
C ALA A 564 14.34 36.29 -29.74
N GLY A 565 14.56 36.06 -28.43
CA GLY A 565 13.68 35.32 -27.56
C GLY A 565 13.77 33.78 -27.69
N VAL A 566 14.84 33.26 -28.28
CA VAL A 566 15.10 31.84 -28.36
C VAL A 566 15.86 31.37 -27.13
N PHE A 567 15.37 30.37 -26.44
CA PHE A 567 16.03 29.78 -25.28
C PHE A 567 17.37 29.13 -25.68
N THR A 568 18.44 29.50 -25.00
CA THR A 568 19.83 29.09 -25.32
C THR A 568 20.43 28.22 -24.21
N GLY A 569 19.75 28.03 -23.11
CA GLY A 569 20.17 27.16 -22.00
C GLY A 569 20.12 27.85 -20.63
N TRP A 570 20.64 27.16 -19.64
CA TRP A 570 20.68 27.61 -18.26
C TRP A 570 21.85 28.61 -18.05
N VAL A 571 21.60 29.69 -17.35
CA VAL A 571 22.64 30.60 -16.91
C VAL A 571 23.06 30.22 -15.49
N THR A 572 24.37 30.13 -15.24
CA THR A 572 24.91 29.86 -13.91
C THR A 572 24.86 31.12 -13.05
N THR A 573 24.10 31.12 -11.97
CA THR A 573 23.91 32.30 -11.08
C THR A 573 24.18 31.98 -9.61
N GLY A 574 25.21 31.29 -9.27
CA GLY A 574 25.76 31.24 -7.90
C GLY A 574 25.02 30.45 -6.81
N ALA A 575 23.83 29.96 -7.03
CA ALA A 575 23.11 29.10 -6.07
C ALA A 575 23.09 27.62 -6.53
N PRO A 576 23.40 26.63 -5.69
CA PRO A 576 23.41 25.24 -6.08
C PRO A 576 21.99 24.77 -6.39
N PHE A 577 21.85 24.06 -7.50
CA PHE A 577 20.55 23.59 -8.00
C PHE A 577 20.41 22.06 -7.94
N SER A 578 19.15 21.60 -7.79
CA SER A 578 18.80 20.19 -7.66
C SER A 578 18.68 19.45 -9.00
N GLN A 579 18.57 18.18 -8.93
CA GLN A 579 18.22 17.10 -9.87
C GLN A 579 18.41 17.26 -11.39
N ALA A 580 18.18 18.44 -11.95
CA ALA A 580 18.21 18.65 -13.40
C ALA A 580 19.55 19.15 -13.95
N CYS A 581 20.48 19.56 -13.12
CA CYS A 581 21.77 20.10 -13.51
C CYS A 581 22.91 19.29 -12.90
N PRO A 582 24.07 19.21 -13.56
CA PRO A 582 25.27 18.62 -12.97
C PRO A 582 25.60 19.21 -11.60
N ALA A 583 26.20 18.44 -10.68
CA ALA A 583 26.60 18.93 -9.37
C ALA A 583 27.51 20.16 -9.49
N GLY A 584 27.15 21.26 -8.81
CA GLY A 584 27.87 22.55 -8.91
C GLY A 584 27.38 23.48 -10.02
N SER A 585 26.40 23.06 -10.83
CA SER A 585 25.72 23.93 -11.77
C SER A 585 24.59 24.68 -11.09
N THR A 586 24.35 25.91 -11.52
CA THR A 586 23.21 26.70 -11.09
C THR A 586 22.35 27.01 -12.30
N VAL A 587 21.04 26.99 -12.09
CA VAL A 587 20.06 27.25 -13.14
C VAL A 587 19.74 28.73 -13.14
N GLY A 588 20.10 29.42 -14.21
CA GLY A 588 19.56 30.73 -14.55
C GLY A 588 18.63 30.56 -15.72
N GLY A 589 17.61 31.33 -15.75
CA GLY A 589 16.59 31.27 -16.79
C GLY A 589 15.28 30.67 -16.28
N PRO A 590 14.18 31.02 -16.96
CA PRO A 590 12.84 30.76 -16.46
C PRO A 590 12.42 29.27 -16.52
N MET A 591 12.90 28.50 -17.50
CA MET A 591 12.63 27.08 -17.60
C MET A 591 13.66 26.26 -16.84
N LEU A 592 13.25 25.62 -15.78
CA LEU A 592 14.11 24.80 -14.94
C LEU A 592 14.34 23.40 -15.54
N LEU A 593 13.32 22.83 -16.21
CA LEU A 593 13.39 21.49 -16.76
C LEU A 593 12.37 21.30 -17.88
N TYR A 594 12.75 20.57 -18.90
CA TYR A 594 11.85 19.97 -19.87
C TYR A 594 12.11 18.48 -20.01
N LEU A 595 11.04 17.71 -20.00
CA LEU A 595 11.04 16.25 -20.19
C LEU A 595 10.04 15.86 -21.27
N GLN A 596 10.42 14.92 -22.15
CA GLN A 596 9.54 14.41 -23.18
C GLN A 596 9.84 12.94 -23.47
N GLY A 597 8.81 12.09 -23.49
CA GLY A 597 8.88 10.77 -24.08
C GLY A 597 8.80 10.89 -25.61
N ALA A 598 9.70 10.26 -26.33
CA ALA A 598 9.75 10.32 -27.78
C ALA A 598 10.05 8.95 -28.38
N GLY A 599 9.66 8.74 -29.64
CA GLY A 599 10.14 7.64 -30.45
C GLY A 599 11.59 7.89 -30.90
N ARG A 600 12.14 6.96 -31.67
CA ARG A 600 13.53 7.05 -32.15
C ARG A 600 13.82 8.33 -32.97
N THR A 601 12.90 8.72 -33.85
CA THR A 601 13.10 9.84 -34.82
C THR A 601 11.89 10.76 -34.92
N GLY A 602 10.96 10.70 -33.99
CA GLY A 602 9.73 11.48 -34.01
C GLY A 602 9.01 11.46 -32.66
N PRO A 603 7.81 12.03 -32.60
CA PRO A 603 6.96 11.95 -31.41
C PRO A 603 6.73 10.49 -30.99
N ALA A 604 6.52 10.27 -29.69
CA ALA A 604 6.16 8.96 -29.20
C ALA A 604 4.78 8.54 -29.72
N THR A 605 4.62 7.23 -29.94
CA THR A 605 3.36 6.60 -30.34
C THR A 605 2.99 5.52 -29.35
N ASP A 606 1.76 5.03 -29.38
CA ASP A 606 1.34 3.92 -28.53
C ASP A 606 2.23 2.71 -28.67
N ALA A 607 2.68 2.41 -29.90
CA ALA A 607 3.63 1.32 -30.14
C ALA A 607 4.97 1.50 -29.42
N ALA A 608 5.41 2.75 -29.20
CA ALA A 608 6.62 3.04 -28.44
C ALA A 608 6.46 2.75 -26.94
N GLY A 609 5.27 3.00 -26.39
CA GLY A 609 4.97 2.74 -24.99
C GLY A 609 4.41 1.34 -24.69
N ALA A 610 3.99 0.60 -25.74
CA ALA A 610 3.34 -0.70 -25.59
C ALA A 610 4.30 -1.75 -25.01
N SER A 611 3.84 -2.46 -23.97
CA SER A 611 4.58 -3.58 -23.38
C SER A 611 3.65 -4.57 -22.70
N THR A 612 4.04 -5.85 -22.78
CA THR A 612 3.44 -6.92 -21.97
C THR A 612 4.50 -7.44 -21.01
N ILE A 613 4.36 -7.12 -19.73
CA ILE A 613 5.31 -7.51 -18.70
C ILE A 613 4.80 -8.75 -17.99
N LYS A 614 5.65 -9.76 -17.86
CA LYS A 614 5.34 -11.04 -17.19
C LYS A 614 6.32 -11.26 -16.03
N ASN A 615 5.79 -11.42 -14.83
CA ASN A 615 6.57 -11.84 -13.68
C ASN A 615 6.06 -13.18 -13.15
N GLU A 616 7.01 -14.04 -12.74
CA GLU A 616 6.72 -15.26 -12.01
C GLU A 616 7.36 -15.15 -10.63
N ASP A 617 6.55 -15.21 -9.60
CA ASP A 617 7.02 -15.30 -8.22
C ASP A 617 6.87 -16.74 -7.73
N LEU A 618 7.94 -17.33 -7.25
CA LEU A 618 7.99 -18.69 -6.72
C LEU A 618 8.38 -18.64 -5.25
N GLY A 619 7.71 -19.43 -4.42
CA GLY A 619 8.04 -19.56 -3.01
C GLY A 619 7.92 -21.01 -2.54
N LEU A 620 8.88 -21.44 -1.73
CA LEU A 620 8.82 -22.72 -1.01
C LEU A 620 9.19 -22.46 0.44
N PHE A 621 8.53 -23.13 1.36
CA PHE A 621 8.87 -22.99 2.77
C PHE A 621 8.70 -24.28 3.55
N ILE A 622 9.41 -24.33 4.67
CA ILE A 622 9.23 -25.30 5.73
C ILE A 622 9.42 -24.59 7.07
N GLN A 623 8.56 -24.88 8.02
CA GLN A 623 8.66 -24.33 9.38
C GLN A 623 8.20 -25.35 10.41
N ASP A 624 8.72 -25.24 11.64
CA ASP A 624 8.28 -26.02 12.78
C ASP A 624 7.98 -25.10 13.98
N LYS A 625 6.90 -25.41 14.64
CA LYS A 625 6.53 -24.83 15.93
C LYS A 625 6.66 -25.91 16.99
N TRP A 626 7.73 -25.86 17.73
CA TRP A 626 8.06 -26.83 18.76
C TRP A 626 7.66 -26.32 20.14
N GLN A 627 6.65 -26.96 20.74
CA GLN A 627 6.25 -26.69 22.12
C GLN A 627 7.17 -27.50 23.07
N ILE A 628 8.37 -27.00 23.33
CA ILE A 628 9.39 -27.66 24.14
C ILE A 628 8.86 -27.95 25.54
N ARG A 629 8.05 -27.02 26.09
CA ARG A 629 7.33 -27.14 27.37
C ARG A 629 5.94 -26.52 27.20
N PRO A 630 4.96 -26.87 28.05
CA PRO A 630 3.62 -26.27 28.00
C PRO A 630 3.60 -24.73 28.03
N ASN A 631 4.64 -24.11 28.60
CA ASN A 631 4.82 -22.69 28.74
C ASN A 631 5.98 -22.10 27.88
N PHE A 632 6.57 -22.87 26.97
CA PHE A 632 7.65 -22.41 26.10
C PHE A 632 7.53 -23.01 24.71
N THR A 633 7.31 -22.14 23.74
CA THR A 633 7.18 -22.47 22.31
C THR A 633 8.33 -21.85 21.53
N LEU A 634 8.96 -22.62 20.65
CA LEU A 634 9.95 -22.19 19.67
C LEU A 634 9.34 -22.35 18.28
N ASN A 635 9.46 -21.34 17.42
CA ASN A 635 9.08 -21.37 16.02
C ASN A 635 10.34 -21.11 15.19
N TYR A 636 10.63 -21.98 14.23
CA TYR A 636 11.75 -21.80 13.31
C TYR A 636 11.39 -22.33 11.93
N GLY A 637 11.93 -21.67 10.91
CA GLY A 637 11.62 -22.04 9.54
C GLY A 637 12.56 -21.42 8.53
N LEU A 638 12.47 -21.93 7.32
CA LEU A 638 13.20 -21.45 6.17
C LEU A 638 12.22 -21.28 5.00
N ARG A 639 12.29 -20.13 4.37
CA ARG A 639 11.63 -19.86 3.11
C ARG A 639 12.65 -19.57 2.03
N TRP A 640 12.40 -20.05 0.83
CA TRP A 640 13.09 -19.66 -0.39
C TRP A 640 12.12 -19.00 -1.35
N GLU A 641 12.57 -17.91 -1.98
CA GLU A 641 11.80 -17.21 -3.00
C GLU A 641 12.67 -16.94 -4.23
N ALA A 642 11.97 -16.76 -5.35
CA ALA A 642 12.55 -16.29 -6.60
C ALA A 642 11.53 -15.41 -7.33
N GLN A 643 11.99 -14.28 -7.84
CA GLN A 643 11.21 -13.42 -8.73
C GLN A 643 11.84 -13.47 -10.12
N ILE A 644 11.07 -13.94 -11.13
CA ILE A 644 11.55 -14.08 -12.51
C ILE A 644 11.04 -12.90 -13.32
N PHE A 645 11.97 -12.09 -13.79
CA PHE A 645 11.70 -10.90 -14.60
C PHE A 645 11.59 -11.25 -16.08
N PRO A 646 10.90 -10.41 -16.88
CA PRO A 646 10.83 -10.57 -18.31
C PRO A 646 12.19 -10.34 -18.98
N LYS A 647 12.32 -10.80 -20.20
CA LYS A 647 13.45 -10.46 -21.06
C LYS A 647 13.19 -9.13 -21.76
N PRO A 648 14.24 -8.33 -22.07
CA PRO A 648 14.12 -7.16 -22.93
C PRO A 648 13.45 -7.50 -24.27
N THR A 649 12.65 -6.59 -24.79
CA THR A 649 11.97 -6.75 -26.09
C THR A 649 12.94 -6.54 -27.26
N VAL A 650 13.97 -5.71 -27.05
CA VAL A 650 15.05 -5.42 -28.00
C VAL A 650 16.33 -6.03 -27.44
N ALA A 651 17.14 -6.66 -28.28
CA ALA A 651 18.43 -7.17 -27.84
C ALA A 651 19.32 -6.02 -27.32
N PRO A 652 19.98 -6.16 -26.17
CA PRO A 652 20.82 -5.09 -25.62
C PRO A 652 21.84 -4.49 -26.58
N SER A 653 22.42 -5.31 -27.47
CA SER A 653 23.34 -4.86 -28.53
C SER A 653 22.72 -3.91 -29.56
N ASP A 654 21.39 -3.98 -29.74
CA ASP A 654 20.64 -3.25 -30.76
C ASP A 654 19.99 -1.97 -30.19
N THR A 655 20.26 -1.63 -28.93
CA THR A 655 19.75 -0.45 -28.23
C THR A 655 20.70 0.75 -28.34
N ALA A 656 20.23 1.93 -27.95
CA ALA A 656 21.06 3.14 -27.94
C ALA A 656 22.29 3.02 -27.01
N TYR A 657 22.20 2.19 -25.98
CA TYR A 657 23.31 1.91 -25.06
C TYR A 657 24.17 0.70 -25.49
N GLY A 658 23.85 0.02 -26.57
CA GLY A 658 24.53 -1.21 -26.99
C GLY A 658 26.06 -1.09 -27.13
N ILE A 659 26.55 0.08 -27.58
CA ILE A 659 27.99 0.36 -27.71
C ILE A 659 28.73 0.51 -26.37
N PHE A 660 27.98 0.65 -25.24
CA PHE A 660 28.52 0.83 -23.90
C PHE A 660 28.47 -0.44 -23.03
N LEU A 661 27.94 -1.56 -23.53
CA LEU A 661 27.79 -2.80 -22.73
C LEU A 661 29.12 -3.32 -22.17
N ASN A 662 30.24 -2.99 -22.80
CA ASN A 662 31.60 -3.34 -22.32
C ASN A 662 32.35 -2.16 -21.67
N ASP A 663 31.70 -0.99 -21.50
CA ASP A 663 32.30 0.14 -20.80
C ASP A 663 32.14 -0.04 -19.29
N PRO A 664 33.22 -0.04 -18.48
CA PRO A 664 33.12 -0.26 -17.03
C PRO A 664 32.30 0.81 -16.28
N ARG A 665 32.05 1.96 -16.89
CA ARG A 665 31.20 3.04 -16.35
C ARG A 665 29.71 2.75 -16.58
N PHE A 666 29.35 1.87 -17.54
CA PHE A 666 27.99 1.45 -17.79
C PHE A 666 27.71 0.19 -16.96
N THR A 667 27.07 0.36 -15.82
CA THR A 667 26.88 -0.71 -14.80
C THR A 667 25.76 -1.69 -15.12
N SER A 668 25.42 -1.88 -16.40
CA SER A 668 24.35 -2.77 -16.86
C SER A 668 24.82 -3.63 -18.05
N ASP A 669 24.26 -4.80 -18.21
CA ASP A 669 24.35 -5.60 -19.43
C ASP A 669 23.09 -5.49 -20.31
N GLY A 670 22.17 -4.58 -19.97
CA GLY A 670 20.90 -4.36 -20.66
C GLY A 670 19.83 -5.40 -20.36
N THR A 671 20.06 -6.35 -19.45
CA THR A 671 19.06 -7.35 -19.04
C THR A 671 18.49 -7.06 -17.64
N LEU A 672 17.31 -7.63 -17.36
CA LEU A 672 16.71 -7.61 -16.02
C LEU A 672 17.13 -8.90 -15.30
N HIS A 673 18.05 -8.77 -14.35
CA HIS A 673 18.55 -9.91 -13.58
C HIS A 673 17.52 -10.37 -12.55
N SER A 674 17.00 -11.58 -12.74
CA SER A 674 16.00 -12.20 -11.86
C SER A 674 16.62 -12.66 -10.54
N PRO A 675 16.22 -12.14 -9.37
CA PRO A 675 16.65 -12.65 -8.08
C PRO A 675 16.10 -14.06 -7.83
N LYS A 676 16.99 -15.03 -7.55
CA LYS A 676 16.62 -16.46 -7.39
C LYS A 676 17.19 -17.11 -6.13
N LYS A 677 17.94 -16.37 -5.33
CA LYS A 677 18.66 -16.90 -4.15
C LYS A 677 18.18 -16.22 -2.86
N GLU A 678 16.88 -16.11 -2.68
CA GLU A 678 16.26 -15.38 -1.58
C GLU A 678 15.90 -16.33 -0.43
N PHE A 679 16.91 -16.75 0.32
CA PHE A 679 16.73 -17.59 1.50
C PHE A 679 16.41 -16.75 2.73
N GLN A 680 15.34 -17.10 3.43
CA GLN A 680 14.70 -16.34 4.50
C GLN A 680 14.59 -17.20 5.78
N PRO A 681 15.67 -17.41 6.54
CA PRO A 681 15.56 -18.02 7.84
C PRO A 681 14.76 -17.14 8.80
N ARG A 682 13.89 -17.76 9.58
CA ARG A 682 13.05 -17.11 10.57
C ARG A 682 13.02 -17.90 11.85
N LEU A 683 13.14 -17.21 12.98
CA LEU A 683 13.20 -17.79 14.31
C LEU A 683 12.36 -16.93 15.25
N GLY A 684 11.60 -17.56 16.14
CA GLY A 684 10.87 -16.86 17.20
C GLY A 684 10.59 -17.78 18.36
N PHE A 685 10.40 -17.20 19.54
CA PHE A 685 9.92 -17.93 20.69
C PHE A 685 8.84 -17.15 21.46
N ALA A 686 8.01 -17.89 22.18
CA ALA A 686 7.07 -17.38 23.16
C ALA A 686 7.25 -18.13 24.47
N TRP A 687 7.43 -17.37 25.55
CA TRP A 687 7.66 -17.92 26.90
C TRP A 687 6.65 -17.33 27.88
N ASP A 688 5.71 -18.16 28.34
CA ASP A 688 4.83 -17.84 29.47
C ASP A 688 5.62 -18.01 30.78
N ILE A 689 6.15 -16.90 31.28
CA ILE A 689 6.96 -16.85 32.52
C ILE A 689 6.11 -17.23 33.72
N SER A 690 4.84 -16.84 33.72
CA SER A 690 3.91 -17.08 34.83
C SER A 690 3.42 -18.54 34.90
N LYS A 691 3.53 -19.31 33.83
CA LYS A 691 2.89 -20.64 33.64
C LYS A 691 1.36 -20.64 33.78
N LYS A 692 0.76 -19.43 33.79
CA LYS A 692 -0.69 -19.20 33.93
C LYS A 692 -1.29 -18.43 32.76
N GLY A 693 -0.46 -18.10 31.76
CA GLY A 693 -0.87 -17.27 30.62
C GLY A 693 -1.02 -15.79 30.95
N THR A 694 -0.46 -15.31 32.06
CA THR A 694 -0.58 -13.91 32.50
C THR A 694 0.63 -13.05 32.21
N SER A 695 1.81 -13.67 31.94
CA SER A 695 3.07 -12.96 31.65
C SER A 695 3.81 -13.67 30.54
N VAL A 696 3.86 -13.07 29.35
CA VAL A 696 4.46 -13.68 28.16
C VAL A 696 5.56 -12.80 27.59
N LEU A 697 6.76 -13.37 27.43
CA LEU A 697 7.88 -12.78 26.70
C LEU A 697 7.94 -13.42 25.31
N ARG A 698 8.08 -12.60 24.28
CA ARG A 698 8.29 -13.04 22.90
C ARG A 698 9.53 -12.43 22.31
N ALA A 699 10.20 -13.17 21.45
CA ALA A 699 11.17 -12.56 20.56
C ALA A 699 11.14 -13.27 19.20
N SER A 700 11.43 -12.50 18.15
CA SER A 700 11.57 -13.02 16.80
C SER A 700 12.72 -12.35 16.06
N TYR A 701 13.33 -13.10 15.15
CA TYR A 701 14.30 -12.64 14.20
C TYR A 701 14.02 -13.26 12.84
N GLY A 702 14.12 -12.47 11.77
CA GLY A 702 13.90 -13.00 10.43
C GLY A 702 14.56 -12.16 9.36
N ILE A 703 14.80 -12.82 8.22
CA ILE A 703 15.19 -12.18 6.96
C ILE A 703 13.99 -12.18 6.04
N TYR A 704 13.73 -11.04 5.42
CA TYR A 704 12.58 -10.81 4.55
C TYR A 704 13.05 -10.13 3.26
N TYR A 705 12.46 -10.50 2.12
CA TYR A 705 12.73 -9.85 0.84
C TYR A 705 11.50 -9.10 0.35
N GLY A 706 11.72 -7.84 -0.09
CA GLY A 706 10.74 -7.07 -0.83
C GLY A 706 10.73 -7.47 -2.29
N ARG A 707 9.59 -7.31 -2.96
CA ARG A 707 9.48 -7.51 -4.41
C ARG A 707 9.75 -6.23 -5.17
N GLN A 708 10.28 -6.36 -6.37
CA GLN A 708 10.36 -5.25 -7.33
C GLN A 708 9.05 -5.16 -8.12
N ASN A 709 8.43 -3.99 -8.11
CA ASN A 709 7.20 -3.72 -8.86
C ASN A 709 7.46 -3.62 -10.38
N MET A 710 6.41 -3.75 -11.20
CA MET A 710 6.53 -3.71 -12.66
C MET A 710 6.75 -2.30 -13.19
N LEU A 711 6.35 -1.25 -12.47
CA LEU A 711 6.58 0.14 -12.86
C LEU A 711 8.08 0.45 -13.04
N SER A 712 8.92 -0.07 -12.14
CA SER A 712 10.37 0.05 -12.27
C SER A 712 10.96 -0.78 -13.42
N GLN A 713 10.28 -1.83 -13.85
CA GLN A 713 10.71 -2.70 -14.96
C GLN A 713 10.34 -2.11 -16.33
N VAL A 714 9.17 -1.45 -16.43
CA VAL A 714 8.64 -0.97 -17.73
C VAL A 714 9.60 -0.03 -18.43
N GLY A 715 10.23 0.89 -17.71
CA GLY A 715 11.22 1.79 -18.25
C GLY A 715 12.41 1.06 -18.89
N SER A 716 12.91 0.02 -18.22
CA SER A 716 14.03 -0.79 -18.75
C SER A 716 13.65 -1.68 -19.92
N ILE A 717 12.36 -1.90 -20.15
CA ILE A 717 11.86 -2.66 -21.30
C ILE A 717 11.63 -1.73 -22.50
N THR A 718 10.99 -0.58 -22.29
CA THR A 718 10.54 0.30 -23.37
C THR A 718 11.48 1.47 -23.66
N THR A 719 12.12 2.07 -22.60
CA THR A 719 12.98 3.25 -22.74
C THR A 719 14.43 2.81 -23.03
N ASN A 720 14.66 2.27 -24.19
CA ASN A 720 15.92 1.66 -24.66
C ASN A 720 16.58 2.44 -25.81
N GLY A 721 15.99 3.58 -26.22
CA GLY A 721 16.45 4.42 -27.32
C GLY A 721 16.02 3.96 -28.70
N VAL A 722 15.47 2.72 -28.84
CA VAL A 722 14.92 2.18 -30.10
C VAL A 722 13.40 2.29 -30.08
N GLN A 723 12.77 1.73 -29.08
CA GLN A 723 11.32 1.74 -28.92
C GLN A 723 10.88 3.12 -28.42
N GLN A 724 11.45 3.57 -27.31
CA GLN A 724 11.20 4.86 -26.67
C GLN A 724 12.51 5.45 -26.15
N GLN A 725 12.60 6.77 -26.10
CA GLN A 725 13.63 7.52 -25.40
C GLN A 725 13.01 8.64 -24.56
N THR A 726 13.74 9.14 -23.58
CA THR A 726 13.40 10.37 -22.86
C THR A 726 14.28 11.49 -23.40
N ILE A 727 13.68 12.61 -23.81
CA ILE A 727 14.37 13.85 -24.09
C ILE A 727 14.40 14.66 -22.80
N PHE A 728 15.59 15.07 -22.42
CA PHE A 728 15.84 15.89 -21.26
C PHE A 728 16.59 17.14 -21.72
N VAL A 729 16.04 18.32 -21.46
CA VAL A 729 16.69 19.56 -21.88
C VAL A 729 17.41 20.21 -20.71
N SER A 730 18.73 20.32 -20.84
CA SER A 730 19.61 21.06 -19.95
C SER A 730 20.54 22.01 -20.75
N SER A 731 21.21 22.92 -20.08
CA SER A 731 22.17 23.85 -20.74
C SER A 731 23.26 23.11 -21.50
N ASN A 732 23.76 22.00 -20.97
CA ASN A 732 24.79 21.20 -21.63
C ASN A 732 24.29 20.58 -22.94
N LEU A 733 23.05 20.09 -22.94
CA LEU A 733 22.44 19.47 -24.13
C LEU A 733 22.18 20.50 -25.24
N ILE A 734 21.69 21.67 -24.88
CA ILE A 734 21.50 22.76 -25.86
C ILE A 734 22.83 23.18 -26.48
N SER A 735 23.88 23.28 -25.69
CA SER A 735 25.24 23.59 -26.19
C SER A 735 25.81 22.52 -27.13
N LEU A 736 25.28 21.27 -27.02
CA LEU A 736 25.62 20.16 -27.88
C LEU A 736 24.68 20.01 -29.08
N GLY A 737 23.71 20.90 -29.26
CA GLY A 737 22.83 20.96 -30.41
C GLY A 737 21.47 20.32 -30.24
N VAL A 738 21.08 19.99 -29.00
CA VAL A 738 19.68 19.56 -28.73
C VAL A 738 18.75 20.77 -28.91
N PRO A 739 17.68 20.67 -29.71
CA PRO A 739 16.76 21.79 -29.89
C PRO A 739 16.08 22.19 -28.57
N ALA A 740 16.01 23.49 -28.29
CA ALA A 740 15.20 24.00 -27.19
C ALA A 740 13.70 23.81 -27.52
N PRO A 741 12.88 23.37 -26.56
CA PRO A 741 11.45 23.29 -26.79
C PRO A 741 10.81 24.68 -26.90
N THR A 742 9.72 24.78 -27.63
CA THR A 742 8.90 26.01 -27.72
C THR A 742 7.57 25.71 -27.06
N TRP A 743 7.27 26.36 -25.95
CA TRP A 743 6.00 26.09 -25.23
C TRP A 743 4.77 26.44 -26.07
N PRO A 744 3.76 25.57 -26.12
CA PRO A 744 3.61 24.25 -25.53
C PRO A 744 4.01 23.08 -26.47
N GLY A 745 4.88 23.32 -27.44
CA GLY A 745 5.24 22.35 -28.47
C GLY A 745 6.15 21.22 -27.98
N LEU A 746 6.28 20.19 -28.80
CA LEU A 746 7.18 19.06 -28.57
C LEU A 746 8.48 19.24 -29.37
N VAL A 747 9.59 18.74 -28.82
CA VAL A 747 10.85 18.62 -29.56
C VAL A 747 10.79 17.40 -30.48
N THR A 748 11.16 17.57 -31.74
CA THR A 748 11.34 16.44 -32.64
C THR A 748 12.78 15.94 -32.52
N PRO A 749 13.00 14.66 -32.11
CA PRO A 749 14.32 14.08 -32.08
C PRO A 749 15.03 14.21 -33.42
N ALA A 750 16.30 14.59 -33.42
CA ALA A 750 17.10 14.68 -34.64
C ALA A 750 17.18 13.30 -35.32
N ALA A 751 16.86 13.24 -36.61
CA ALA A 751 17.09 12.03 -37.41
C ALA A 751 18.57 11.87 -37.72
N GLY A 752 19.11 10.67 -37.58
CA GLY A 752 20.45 10.35 -38.06
C GLY A 752 21.36 9.68 -37.03
N THR A 753 22.60 9.52 -37.42
CA THR A 753 23.64 8.93 -36.59
C THR A 753 24.36 10.00 -35.78
N CYS A 754 24.76 9.66 -34.57
CA CYS A 754 25.57 10.51 -33.72
C CYS A 754 27.04 10.09 -33.79
N THR A 755 27.94 11.05 -33.98
CA THR A 755 29.39 10.80 -33.98
C THR A 755 30.08 11.69 -32.96
N ALA A 756 30.74 11.10 -31.96
CA ALA A 756 31.55 11.79 -30.97
C ALA A 756 32.76 10.94 -30.58
N GLY A 757 33.89 11.57 -30.31
CA GLY A 757 35.09 10.91 -29.87
C GLY A 757 35.61 9.79 -30.81
N GLY A 758 35.39 9.93 -32.13
CA GLY A 758 35.74 8.91 -33.12
C GLY A 758 34.88 7.68 -33.20
N ARG A 759 33.75 7.65 -32.48
CA ARG A 759 32.73 6.58 -32.51
C ARG A 759 31.47 7.10 -33.17
N THR A 760 30.77 6.23 -33.89
CA THR A 760 29.48 6.53 -34.52
C THR A 760 28.41 5.60 -33.94
N ASN A 761 27.36 6.19 -33.39
CA ASN A 761 26.16 5.49 -32.93
C ASN A 761 25.04 5.65 -34.00
N PRO A 762 24.38 4.57 -34.41
CA PRO A 762 23.26 4.64 -35.37
C PRO A 762 21.99 5.28 -34.79
N PHE A 763 22.01 5.65 -33.51
CA PHE A 763 20.91 6.30 -32.80
C PHE A 763 21.10 7.81 -32.69
N PRO A 764 20.02 8.59 -32.51
CA PRO A 764 20.13 10.01 -32.20
C PRO A 764 21.07 10.28 -31.02
N CYS A 765 21.75 11.41 -31.04
CA CYS A 765 22.51 11.86 -29.89
C CYS A 765 21.60 12.12 -28.69
N PHE A 766 22.13 11.85 -27.48
CA PHE A 766 21.47 12.21 -26.21
C PHE A 766 20.12 11.49 -25.98
N SER A 767 20.03 10.21 -26.34
CA SER A 767 18.89 9.39 -25.95
C SER A 767 18.93 9.10 -24.45
N GLY A 768 17.89 9.48 -23.72
CA GLY A 768 17.68 9.06 -22.35
C GLY A 768 17.23 7.59 -22.32
N VAL A 769 17.87 6.77 -21.49
CA VAL A 769 17.65 5.33 -21.40
C VAL A 769 17.50 4.86 -19.95
N ARG A 770 16.83 3.71 -19.77
CA ARG A 770 16.66 3.06 -18.46
C ARG A 770 17.11 1.62 -18.50
N VAL A 771 17.86 1.20 -17.48
CA VAL A 771 18.43 -0.15 -17.38
C VAL A 771 18.47 -0.64 -15.94
N PHE A 772 18.62 -1.94 -15.75
CA PHE A 772 18.95 -2.53 -14.44
C PHE A 772 20.45 -2.71 -14.27
N SER A 773 20.92 -2.52 -13.03
CA SER A 773 22.30 -2.84 -12.68
C SER A 773 22.55 -4.35 -12.84
N ILE A 774 23.73 -4.73 -13.34
CA ILE A 774 24.15 -6.12 -13.48
C ILE A 774 24.14 -6.87 -12.12
N ASN A 775 24.33 -6.15 -11.02
CA ASN A 775 24.33 -6.71 -9.66
C ASN A 775 23.01 -6.46 -8.93
N TYR A 776 21.90 -6.28 -9.63
CA TYR A 776 20.62 -6.06 -9.02
C TYR A 776 20.19 -7.23 -8.13
N ALA A 777 19.70 -6.91 -6.93
CA ALA A 777 19.10 -7.84 -5.98
C ALA A 777 17.86 -7.19 -5.36
N ASN A 778 16.86 -7.97 -4.99
CA ASN A 778 15.69 -7.45 -4.29
C ASN A 778 16.05 -6.89 -2.90
N PRO A 779 15.33 -5.87 -2.44
CA PRO A 779 15.47 -5.33 -1.08
C PRO A 779 15.40 -6.42 -0.03
N ARG A 780 16.33 -6.39 0.95
CA ARG A 780 16.40 -7.36 2.03
C ARG A 780 16.37 -6.68 3.38
N ILE A 781 15.45 -7.11 4.23
CA ILE A 781 15.22 -6.52 5.56
C ILE A 781 15.54 -7.59 6.62
N TYR A 782 16.37 -7.22 7.59
CA TYR A 782 16.63 -7.98 8.81
C TYR A 782 15.79 -7.39 9.92
N THR A 783 14.85 -8.15 10.48
CA THR A 783 13.96 -7.67 11.51
C THR A 783 14.15 -8.46 12.79
N THR A 784 14.34 -7.75 13.89
CA THR A 784 14.31 -8.28 15.27
C THR A 784 13.17 -7.61 16.01
N ASN A 785 12.38 -8.41 16.70
CA ASN A 785 11.30 -7.92 17.56
C ASN A 785 11.38 -8.59 18.92
N VAL A 786 11.16 -7.82 20.00
CA VAL A 786 11.05 -8.32 21.37
C VAL A 786 9.83 -7.71 22.02
N GLY A 787 8.90 -8.56 22.44
CA GLY A 787 7.62 -8.15 23.03
C GLY A 787 7.42 -8.76 24.42
N PHE A 788 6.80 -8.01 25.31
CA PHE A 788 6.38 -8.48 26.62
C PHE A 788 4.93 -8.08 26.89
N GLU A 789 4.11 -9.05 27.28
CA GLU A 789 2.72 -8.83 27.67
C GLU A 789 2.48 -9.29 29.11
N GLN A 790 1.75 -8.45 29.90
CA GLN A 790 1.41 -8.72 31.28
C GLN A 790 -0.07 -8.47 31.54
N GLU A 791 -0.82 -9.48 31.92
CA GLU A 791 -2.14 -9.30 32.52
C GLU A 791 -1.96 -8.86 33.98
N PHE A 792 -2.28 -7.60 34.30
CA PHE A 792 -2.12 -7.04 35.65
C PHE A 792 -3.44 -7.01 36.43
N ALA A 793 -4.56 -7.10 35.74
CA ALA A 793 -5.88 -7.28 36.28
C ALA A 793 -6.74 -8.09 35.29
N ARG A 794 -7.81 -8.72 35.79
CA ARG A 794 -8.71 -9.49 34.91
C ARG A 794 -9.18 -8.66 33.75
N ASP A 795 -8.95 -9.15 32.50
CA ASP A 795 -9.26 -8.53 31.23
C ASP A 795 -8.39 -7.30 30.85
N TYR A 796 -7.39 -6.91 31.67
CA TYR A 796 -6.44 -5.82 31.38
C TYR A 796 -5.05 -6.36 31.12
N THR A 797 -4.47 -6.02 29.98
CA THR A 797 -3.12 -6.41 29.58
C THR A 797 -2.29 -5.16 29.26
N LEU A 798 -1.12 -5.04 29.89
CA LEU A 798 -0.06 -4.15 29.44
C LEU A 798 0.78 -4.88 28.40
N PHE A 799 1.22 -4.15 27.38
CA PHE A 799 2.15 -4.69 26.39
C PHE A 799 3.25 -3.69 26.06
N PHE A 800 4.43 -4.23 25.84
CA PHE A 800 5.62 -3.50 25.39
C PHE A 800 6.22 -4.25 24.23
N ASP A 801 6.69 -3.51 23.23
CA ASP A 801 7.24 -4.10 22.00
C ASP A 801 8.42 -3.24 21.52
N PHE A 802 9.54 -3.87 21.21
CA PHE A 802 10.69 -3.22 20.60
C PHE A 802 10.98 -3.86 19.24
N THR A 803 11.05 -3.05 18.21
CA THR A 803 11.34 -3.49 16.85
C THR A 803 12.61 -2.80 16.34
N HIS A 804 13.53 -3.60 15.84
CA HIS A 804 14.72 -3.19 15.10
C HIS A 804 14.66 -3.77 13.69
N ALA A 805 14.69 -2.92 12.65
CA ALA A 805 14.66 -3.36 11.26
C ALA A 805 15.76 -2.66 10.46
N GLN A 806 16.63 -3.46 9.83
CA GLN A 806 17.73 -2.99 8.99
C GLN A 806 17.50 -3.41 7.55
N GLY A 807 17.38 -2.43 6.64
CA GLY A 807 17.26 -2.66 5.20
C GLY A 807 18.59 -2.53 4.47
N VAL A 808 18.85 -3.47 3.57
CA VAL A 808 19.99 -3.44 2.64
C VAL A 808 19.50 -3.79 1.23
N HIS A 809 20.25 -3.41 0.22
CA HIS A 809 19.88 -3.60 -1.19
C HIS A 809 18.56 -2.91 -1.55
N LEU A 810 18.18 -1.83 -0.84
CA LEU A 810 17.00 -1.07 -1.22
C LEU A 810 17.19 -0.49 -2.61
N THR A 811 16.12 -0.53 -3.41
CA THR A 811 16.16 0.00 -4.77
C THR A 811 16.36 1.51 -4.76
N ARG A 812 17.32 1.98 -5.56
CA ARG A 812 17.54 3.40 -5.90
C ARG A 812 17.61 3.54 -7.42
N PHE A 813 17.14 4.67 -7.89
CA PHE A 813 17.22 5.06 -9.30
C PHE A 813 18.28 6.12 -9.43
N LEU A 814 19.36 5.82 -10.15
CA LEU A 814 20.55 6.65 -10.24
C LEU A 814 20.83 7.02 -11.68
N ASN A 815 20.93 8.32 -11.97
CA ASN A 815 21.38 8.80 -13.27
C ASN A 815 22.91 8.78 -13.33
N ILE A 816 23.50 7.70 -13.82
CA ILE A 816 24.95 7.52 -13.89
C ILE A 816 25.64 8.47 -14.86
N ASN A 817 24.87 9.13 -15.73
CA ASN A 817 25.40 10.10 -16.71
C ASN A 817 25.26 11.56 -16.27
N ARG A 818 24.77 11.81 -15.04
CA ARG A 818 24.45 13.14 -14.51
C ARG A 818 25.67 14.09 -14.42
N ASN A 819 26.83 13.56 -14.03
CA ASN A 819 28.02 14.37 -13.71
C ASN A 819 29.08 14.37 -14.82
N GLY A 820 28.68 14.77 -16.03
CA GLY A 820 29.68 15.04 -17.08
C GLY A 820 29.62 14.17 -18.31
N PHE A 821 28.48 13.58 -18.62
CA PHE A 821 28.29 12.83 -19.87
C PHE A 821 29.43 11.84 -20.16
N PHE A 822 29.70 10.94 -19.20
CA PHE A 822 30.71 9.87 -19.37
C PHE A 822 30.39 8.98 -20.56
N LEU A 823 29.08 8.90 -20.90
CA LEU A 823 28.56 8.12 -22.02
C LEU A 823 28.11 9.11 -23.10
N PRO A 824 28.97 9.52 -24.02
CA PRO A 824 28.84 10.75 -24.82
C PRO A 824 27.68 10.74 -25.81
N PHE A 825 27.00 9.62 -26.00
CA PHE A 825 25.83 9.51 -26.89
C PHE A 825 24.49 9.39 -26.14
N LEU A 826 24.58 9.25 -24.83
CA LEU A 826 23.38 9.11 -23.98
C LEU A 826 23.18 10.38 -23.17
N ASP A 827 21.94 10.69 -22.89
CA ASP A 827 21.54 11.70 -21.92
C ASP A 827 21.32 11.08 -20.54
N GLU A 828 20.13 11.24 -19.96
CA GLU A 828 19.76 10.60 -18.73
C GLU A 828 19.89 9.07 -18.84
N THR A 829 20.79 8.50 -18.06
CA THR A 829 21.00 7.06 -18.02
C THR A 829 20.62 6.55 -16.64
N MET A 830 19.31 6.24 -16.46
CA MET A 830 18.76 5.80 -15.20
C MET A 830 19.04 4.32 -14.99
N VAL A 831 19.77 4.01 -13.94
CA VAL A 831 20.08 2.63 -13.52
C VAL A 831 19.30 2.27 -12.26
N THR A 832 18.45 1.25 -12.36
CA THR A 832 17.80 0.63 -11.21
C THR A 832 18.83 -0.17 -10.42
N SER A 833 19.23 0.31 -9.26
CA SER A 833 20.37 -0.21 -8.48
C SER A 833 19.93 -0.66 -7.09
N ALA A 834 20.51 -1.74 -6.61
CA ALA A 834 20.25 -2.31 -5.27
C ALA A 834 21.31 -1.85 -4.25
N VAL A 835 21.43 -0.53 -4.02
CA VAL A 835 22.49 0.08 -3.20
C VAL A 835 21.98 0.82 -1.97
N GLY A 836 20.67 0.97 -1.84
CA GLY A 836 20.05 1.70 -0.73
C GLY A 836 20.09 0.93 0.59
N LYS A 837 19.94 1.68 1.69
CA LYS A 837 19.89 1.15 3.05
C LYS A 837 18.93 1.92 3.92
N SER A 838 18.38 1.25 4.95
CA SER A 838 17.52 1.85 5.96
C SER A 838 17.78 1.28 7.35
N LEU A 839 17.34 2.01 8.38
CA LEU A 839 17.40 1.58 9.76
C LEU A 839 16.22 2.14 10.54
N TYR A 840 15.38 1.26 11.06
CA TYR A 840 14.27 1.60 11.93
C TYR A 840 14.49 1.04 13.35
N ASN A 841 14.19 1.85 14.35
CA ASN A 841 14.08 1.43 15.74
C ASN A 841 12.78 2.00 16.30
N GLY A 842 11.92 1.14 16.84
CA GLY A 842 10.64 1.53 17.41
C GLY A 842 10.39 0.87 18.76
N PHE A 843 9.90 1.64 19.71
CA PHE A 843 9.42 1.17 21.01
C PHE A 843 7.94 1.47 21.13
N THR A 844 7.14 0.47 21.44
CA THR A 844 5.70 0.57 21.68
C THR A 844 5.39 0.23 23.12
N ALA A 845 4.52 1.02 23.75
CA ALA A 845 3.91 0.70 25.03
C ALA A 845 2.40 0.87 24.91
N GLY A 846 1.63 -0.04 25.51
CA GLY A 846 0.18 0.09 25.44
C GLY A 846 -0.56 -0.70 26.51
N VAL A 847 -1.85 -0.41 26.58
CA VAL A 847 -2.80 -1.10 27.44
C VAL A 847 -3.98 -1.55 26.61
N ARG A 848 -4.39 -2.81 26.81
CA ARG A 848 -5.58 -3.41 26.19
C ARG A 848 -6.53 -3.89 27.28
N LYS A 849 -7.80 -3.57 27.12
CA LYS A 849 -8.89 -4.13 27.92
C LYS A 849 -9.89 -4.81 27.00
N ARG A 850 -10.13 -6.08 27.22
CA ARG A 850 -11.16 -6.84 26.50
C ARG A 850 -12.57 -6.38 26.89
N LEU A 851 -13.52 -6.58 25.97
CA LEU A 851 -14.92 -6.23 26.26
C LEU A 851 -15.44 -7.04 27.47
N SER A 852 -15.54 -6.35 28.57
CA SER A 852 -16.14 -6.86 29.81
C SER A 852 -16.71 -5.70 30.61
N LYS A 853 -17.72 -5.94 31.42
CA LYS A 853 -18.37 -4.88 32.24
C LYS A 853 -18.74 -3.63 31.40
N ARG A 854 -19.25 -3.86 30.18
CA ARG A 854 -19.77 -2.83 29.25
C ARG A 854 -18.73 -1.97 28.55
N PHE A 855 -17.40 -2.25 28.67
CA PHE A 855 -16.46 -1.44 27.94
C PHE A 855 -15.22 -2.20 27.46
N GLN A 856 -14.69 -1.79 26.32
CA GLN A 856 -13.44 -2.23 25.70
C GLN A 856 -12.56 -1.00 25.46
N LEU A 857 -11.25 -1.16 25.62
CA LEU A 857 -10.27 -0.08 25.40
C LEU A 857 -8.99 -0.68 24.83
N GLU A 858 -8.38 0.00 23.87
CA GLU A 858 -6.96 -0.15 23.57
C GLU A 858 -6.32 1.21 23.39
N ALA A 859 -5.22 1.43 24.07
CA ALA A 859 -4.40 2.63 23.90
C ALA A 859 -2.95 2.20 23.69
N ASN A 860 -2.28 2.83 22.73
CA ASN A 860 -0.87 2.57 22.46
C ASN A 860 -0.12 3.86 22.13
N TYR A 861 1.15 3.86 22.50
CA TYR A 861 2.09 4.90 22.20
C TYR A 861 3.33 4.28 21.55
N VAL A 862 3.78 4.88 20.44
CA VAL A 862 4.96 4.45 19.70
C VAL A 862 5.96 5.59 19.65
N TYR A 863 7.18 5.32 20.09
CA TYR A 863 8.35 6.15 19.85
C TYR A 863 9.23 5.47 18.80
N SER A 864 9.55 6.16 17.70
CA SER A 864 10.36 5.55 16.65
C SER A 864 11.34 6.53 16.00
N ARG A 865 12.35 5.93 15.38
CA ARG A 865 13.33 6.62 14.53
C ARG A 865 13.52 5.80 13.28
N ASP A 866 13.22 6.42 12.14
CA ASP A 866 13.43 5.85 10.81
C ASP A 866 14.47 6.66 10.04
N ARG A 867 15.47 5.97 9.47
CA ARG A 867 16.54 6.54 8.66
C ARG A 867 16.71 5.75 7.39
N ASP A 868 16.98 6.45 6.30
CA ASP A 868 17.34 5.84 5.03
C ASP A 868 18.26 6.77 4.22
N ASP A 869 18.72 6.27 3.09
CA ASP A 869 19.47 7.08 2.12
C ASP A 869 18.63 7.44 0.89
N ASP A 870 17.42 6.89 0.75
CA ASP A 870 16.45 7.27 -0.26
C ASP A 870 15.04 6.80 0.17
N SER A 871 14.14 7.74 0.39
CA SER A 871 12.75 7.45 0.75
C SER A 871 11.84 7.23 -0.46
N ASN A 872 12.39 7.10 -1.65
CA ASN A 872 11.64 6.80 -2.86
C ASN A 872 10.96 5.43 -2.74
N GLU A 873 9.65 5.41 -2.93
CA GLU A 873 8.86 4.17 -2.89
C GLU A 873 8.93 3.43 -4.23
N ARG A 874 8.62 4.11 -5.33
CA ARG A 874 8.40 3.47 -6.63
C ARG A 874 8.69 4.32 -7.86
N ASP A 875 8.99 5.63 -7.71
CA ASP A 875 9.24 6.52 -8.85
C ASP A 875 10.58 6.19 -9.54
N PRO A 876 10.58 5.54 -10.71
CA PRO A 876 11.79 5.18 -11.43
C PRO A 876 12.33 6.31 -12.31
N PHE A 877 11.74 7.51 -12.25
CA PHE A 877 12.01 8.62 -13.17
C PHE A 877 12.90 9.68 -12.55
N THR A 878 13.14 9.63 -11.23
CA THR A 878 13.83 10.70 -10.51
C THR A 878 15.06 10.18 -9.76
N ASP A 879 16.23 10.68 -10.09
CA ASP A 879 17.45 10.51 -9.28
C ASP A 879 17.45 11.53 -8.12
N ARG A 880 17.32 11.02 -6.89
CA ARG A 880 17.28 11.81 -5.66
C ARG A 880 18.62 11.90 -4.95
N SER A 881 19.68 11.38 -5.54
CA SER A 881 21.01 11.46 -4.93
C SER A 881 21.52 12.90 -4.89
N PHE A 882 22.09 13.30 -3.76
CA PHE A 882 22.80 14.60 -3.68
C PHE A 882 24.08 14.55 -4.51
N ASN A 883 24.85 13.48 -4.34
CA ASN A 883 26.07 13.25 -5.11
C ASN A 883 26.18 11.77 -5.47
N ILE A 884 26.06 11.45 -6.75
CA ILE A 884 26.11 10.07 -7.24
C ILE A 884 27.43 9.36 -6.92
N ASN A 885 28.52 10.11 -6.79
CA ASN A 885 29.85 9.57 -6.45
C ASN A 885 30.01 9.33 -4.94
N ASN A 886 29.09 9.83 -4.11
CA ASN A 886 29.10 9.64 -2.67
C ASN A 886 27.67 9.58 -2.10
N LEU A 887 27.04 8.43 -2.24
CA LEU A 887 25.66 8.19 -1.78
C LEU A 887 25.51 8.24 -0.25
N SER A 888 26.63 8.20 0.51
CA SER A 888 26.57 8.28 1.97
C SER A 888 26.07 9.64 2.49
N LEU A 889 26.15 10.68 1.67
CA LEU A 889 25.63 12.02 1.97
C LEU A 889 24.10 12.08 2.00
N ASP A 890 23.45 11.05 1.48
CA ASP A 890 21.99 10.96 1.51
C ASP A 890 21.43 10.31 2.78
N TYR A 891 22.27 9.66 3.61
CA TYR A 891 21.80 8.95 4.78
C TYR A 891 21.40 9.88 5.92
N ALA A 892 20.09 9.99 6.15
CA ALA A 892 19.48 10.88 7.15
C ALA A 892 18.17 10.30 7.71
N LEU A 893 17.32 11.12 8.34
CA LEU A 893 15.96 10.73 8.65
C LEU A 893 15.21 10.40 7.36
N SER A 894 14.41 9.34 7.38
CA SER A 894 13.50 8.99 6.29
C SER A 894 12.36 9.99 6.19
N ASP A 895 11.84 10.23 4.97
CA ASP A 895 10.61 11.04 4.77
C ASP A 895 9.40 10.42 5.52
N ARG A 896 9.49 9.15 5.92
CA ARG A 896 8.50 8.40 6.69
C ARG A 896 8.66 8.51 8.21
N ASP A 897 9.70 9.17 8.71
CA ASP A 897 9.97 9.25 10.15
C ASP A 897 8.85 9.97 10.90
N ILE A 898 8.18 9.24 11.78
CA ILE A 898 7.20 9.75 12.73
C ILE A 898 7.74 9.43 14.13
N ALA A 899 8.31 10.43 14.81
CA ALA A 899 9.00 10.20 16.07
C ALA A 899 8.04 9.75 17.20
N HIS A 900 6.85 10.32 17.24
CA HIS A 900 5.86 10.01 18.27
C HIS A 900 4.50 9.78 17.64
N LYS A 901 3.85 8.67 18.01
CA LYS A 901 2.48 8.33 17.61
C LYS A 901 1.70 7.83 18.82
N PHE A 902 0.47 8.28 18.96
CA PHE A 902 -0.48 7.85 19.98
C PHE A 902 -1.80 7.47 19.32
N ASN A 903 -2.36 6.32 19.73
CA ASN A 903 -3.70 5.90 19.37
C ASN A 903 -4.45 5.42 20.60
N LEU A 904 -5.74 5.76 20.65
CA LEU A 904 -6.69 5.19 21.60
C LEU A 904 -7.99 4.91 20.86
N TYR A 905 -8.54 3.73 21.03
CA TYR A 905 -9.93 3.49 20.71
C TYR A 905 -10.65 2.84 21.90
N ALA A 906 -11.92 3.23 22.10
CA ALA A 906 -12.74 2.72 23.17
C ALA A 906 -14.17 2.51 22.70
N TYR A 907 -14.77 1.37 23.08
CA TYR A 907 -16.19 1.08 22.95
C TYR A 907 -16.83 1.01 24.33
N VAL A 908 -17.95 1.70 24.52
CA VAL A 908 -18.65 1.79 25.81
C VAL A 908 -20.14 1.58 25.63
N GLN A 909 -20.72 0.66 26.37
CA GLN A 909 -22.19 0.53 26.49
C GLN A 909 -22.69 1.52 27.56
N LEU A 910 -23.28 2.61 27.10
CA LEU A 910 -23.82 3.67 27.94
C LEU A 910 -25.21 3.27 28.50
N GLY A 911 -25.73 4.08 29.42
CA GLY A 911 -27.10 3.90 29.93
C GLY A 911 -28.16 4.02 28.84
N TRP A 912 -29.35 3.53 29.10
CA TRP A 912 -30.54 3.57 28.21
C TRP A 912 -30.34 2.95 26.84
N GLY A 913 -29.43 2.01 26.70
CA GLY A 913 -29.15 1.30 25.46
C GLY A 913 -28.27 2.05 24.45
N PHE A 914 -27.74 3.23 24.80
CA PHE A 914 -26.77 3.90 23.97
C PHE A 914 -25.43 3.18 23.95
N GLN A 915 -24.72 3.28 22.84
CA GLN A 915 -23.36 2.78 22.65
C GLN A 915 -22.50 3.92 22.16
N GLY A 916 -21.35 4.12 22.79
CA GLY A 916 -20.35 5.12 22.41
C GLY A 916 -19.09 4.46 21.88
N ASN A 917 -18.52 5.03 20.84
CA ASN A 917 -17.20 4.70 20.33
C ASN A 917 -16.36 5.95 20.23
N PHE A 918 -15.11 5.87 20.67
CA PHE A 918 -14.19 7.01 20.75
C PHE A 918 -12.85 6.60 20.14
N VAL A 919 -12.32 7.44 19.26
CA VAL A 919 -11.00 7.27 18.65
C VAL A 919 -10.21 8.56 18.87
N ILE A 920 -9.03 8.44 19.42
CA ILE A 920 -8.05 9.54 19.52
C ILE A 920 -6.80 9.08 18.79
N GLN A 921 -6.35 9.88 17.84
CA GLN A 921 -5.12 9.65 17.11
C GLN A 921 -4.26 10.90 17.15
N GLY A 922 -2.97 10.73 17.35
CA GLY A 922 -2.01 11.82 17.32
C GLY A 922 -0.67 11.34 16.80
N ARG A 923 -0.01 12.17 15.98
CA ARG A 923 1.35 11.91 15.50
C ARG A 923 2.12 13.20 15.27
N THR A 924 3.43 13.14 15.44
CA THR A 924 4.34 14.23 15.07
C THR A 924 4.45 14.37 13.54
N ALA A 925 4.87 15.55 13.12
CA ALA A 925 5.10 15.87 11.72
C ALA A 925 6.24 15.05 11.09
N GLN A 926 6.13 14.79 9.80
CA GLN A 926 7.18 14.17 8.98
C GLN A 926 8.35 15.14 8.75
N PRO A 927 9.57 14.64 8.52
CA PRO A 927 10.68 15.49 8.18
C PRO A 927 10.60 16.04 6.75
N ILE A 928 11.32 17.12 6.52
CA ILE A 928 11.50 17.76 5.19
C ILE A 928 12.93 18.27 5.04
N THR A 929 13.44 18.17 3.84
CA THR A 929 14.74 18.73 3.47
C THR A 929 14.59 20.23 3.20
N PRO A 930 15.40 21.09 3.83
CA PRO A 930 15.44 22.51 3.49
C PRO A 930 15.86 22.73 2.04
N ASP A 931 15.35 23.80 1.43
CA ASP A 931 15.82 24.30 0.15
C ASP A 931 16.68 25.56 0.39
N PRO A 932 17.93 25.65 -0.15
CA PRO A 932 18.57 24.63 -0.97
C PRO A 932 19.09 23.42 -0.15
N ARG A 933 19.03 22.25 -0.78
CA ARG A 933 19.62 21.03 -0.20
C ARG A 933 21.16 21.14 -0.18
N THR A 934 21.74 20.75 0.95
CA THR A 934 23.19 20.63 1.15
C THR A 934 23.58 19.19 1.49
N ALA A 935 24.87 18.92 1.59
CA ALA A 935 25.40 17.61 1.97
C ALA A 935 24.93 17.11 3.36
N THR A 936 24.50 18.01 4.25
CA THR A 936 24.22 17.70 5.65
C THR A 936 22.80 18.03 6.11
N ASN A 937 21.96 18.62 5.24
CA ASN A 937 20.66 19.14 5.67
C ASN A 937 19.45 18.30 5.19
N ARG A 938 19.68 17.06 4.64
CA ARG A 938 18.54 16.22 4.29
C ARG A 938 17.67 15.95 5.51
N ASN A 939 16.37 16.27 5.41
CA ASN A 939 15.35 15.99 6.42
C ASN A 939 15.65 16.53 7.83
N THR A 940 16.28 17.71 7.91
CA THR A 940 16.60 18.37 9.18
C THR A 940 15.48 19.24 9.74
N LEU A 941 14.49 19.61 8.91
CA LEU A 941 13.29 20.33 9.34
C LEU A 941 12.09 19.37 9.47
N ARG A 942 10.98 19.86 10.01
CA ARG A 942 9.71 19.15 10.05
C ARG A 942 8.68 19.88 9.19
N LYS A 943 7.84 19.11 8.49
CA LYS A 943 6.66 19.61 7.77
C LYS A 943 5.65 20.16 8.78
N ASP A 944 4.68 20.93 8.30
CA ASP A 944 3.52 21.35 9.07
C ASP A 944 2.35 20.36 8.93
N ASN A 945 2.64 19.06 9.06
CA ASN A 945 1.67 17.98 8.89
C ASN A 945 1.54 17.08 10.13
N GLN A 946 1.75 17.64 11.32
CA GLN A 946 1.35 16.97 12.55
C GLN A 946 -0.15 16.65 12.51
N TYR A 947 -0.53 15.54 13.09
CA TYR A 947 -1.90 15.08 13.07
C TYR A 947 -2.44 14.91 14.47
N PHE A 948 -3.64 15.39 14.72
CA PHE A 948 -4.42 15.07 15.91
C PHE A 948 -5.92 15.06 15.57
N SER A 949 -6.59 13.94 15.83
CA SER A 949 -8.04 13.81 15.69
C SER A 949 -8.65 13.17 16.92
N PHE A 950 -9.80 13.69 17.30
CA PHE A 950 -10.72 13.05 18.24
C PHE A 950 -12.05 12.83 17.50
N ASP A 951 -12.33 11.57 17.22
CA ASP A 951 -13.51 11.12 16.47
C ASP A 951 -14.39 10.29 17.38
N TRP A 952 -15.70 10.43 17.26
CA TRP A 952 -16.58 9.62 18.08
C TRP A 952 -17.90 9.32 17.39
N ARG A 953 -18.48 8.19 17.79
CA ARG A 953 -19.78 7.70 17.35
C ARG A 953 -20.66 7.46 18.57
N ILE A 954 -21.91 7.92 18.50
CA ILE A 954 -22.99 7.56 19.41
C ILE A 954 -24.08 6.89 18.59
N GLN A 955 -24.53 5.73 19.03
CA GLN A 955 -25.60 4.98 18.39
C GLN A 955 -26.54 4.37 19.43
N ARG A 956 -27.78 4.09 19.03
CA ARG A 956 -28.77 3.43 19.87
C ARG A 956 -29.53 2.37 19.07
N PRO A 957 -29.29 1.07 19.33
CA PRO A 957 -30.07 0.00 18.75
C PRO A 957 -31.48 -0.02 19.33
N PHE A 958 -32.51 0.00 18.46
CA PHE A 958 -33.91 -0.23 18.78
C PHE A 958 -34.32 -1.60 18.28
N LYS A 959 -34.63 -2.51 19.20
CA LYS A 959 -35.02 -3.87 18.86
C LYS A 959 -36.53 -3.96 18.67
N PHE A 960 -36.93 -4.60 17.57
CA PHE A 960 -38.32 -4.90 17.24
C PHE A 960 -38.50 -6.44 17.22
N GLY A 961 -39.04 -6.98 18.33
CA GLY A 961 -39.01 -8.41 18.58
C GLY A 961 -37.60 -8.93 18.86
N GLU A 962 -37.36 -10.22 18.58
CA GLU A 962 -36.05 -10.85 18.84
C GLU A 962 -35.11 -10.75 17.62
N ARG A 963 -35.62 -10.36 16.45
CA ARG A 963 -34.93 -10.53 15.17
C ARG A 963 -34.52 -9.23 14.48
N TYR A 964 -35.27 -8.16 14.65
CA TYR A 964 -35.06 -6.90 13.90
C TYR A 964 -34.49 -5.82 14.80
N GLU A 965 -33.52 -5.09 14.26
CA GLU A 965 -32.93 -3.96 14.96
C GLU A 965 -32.72 -2.77 14.00
N LEU A 966 -33.15 -1.58 14.43
CA LEU A 966 -32.89 -0.31 13.74
C LEU A 966 -31.95 0.53 14.61
N THR A 967 -30.82 0.93 14.06
CA THR A 967 -29.79 1.67 14.77
C THR A 967 -29.53 3.01 14.10
N PRO A 968 -30.07 4.13 14.59
CA PRO A 968 -29.59 5.47 14.24
C PRO A 968 -28.18 5.68 14.78
N ILE A 969 -27.34 6.34 13.97
CA ILE A 969 -25.92 6.57 14.25
C ILE A 969 -25.62 8.04 14.02
N PHE A 970 -24.93 8.64 14.97
CA PHE A 970 -24.35 9.97 14.87
C PHE A 970 -22.85 9.87 15.03
N GLU A 971 -22.09 10.45 14.09
CA GLU A 971 -20.63 10.50 14.13
C GLU A 971 -20.14 11.93 14.02
N LEU A 972 -19.11 12.26 14.77
CA LEU A 972 -18.37 13.51 14.67
C LEU A 972 -16.89 13.21 14.49
N PHE A 973 -16.33 13.70 13.40
CA PHE A 973 -14.93 13.59 13.05
C PHE A 973 -14.21 14.90 13.29
N ASN A 974 -12.95 14.81 13.70
CA ASN A 974 -12.09 15.96 13.99
C ASN A 974 -12.80 16.99 14.88
N THR A 975 -13.22 16.54 16.06
CA THR A 975 -14.06 17.31 17.01
C THR A 975 -13.54 18.74 17.26
N PHE A 976 -12.23 18.91 17.35
CA PHE A 976 -11.60 20.20 17.65
C PHE A 976 -11.28 21.04 16.41
N ASN A 977 -11.60 20.54 15.20
CA ASN A 977 -11.30 21.19 13.92
C ASN A 977 -9.80 21.51 13.76
N ASN A 978 -8.93 20.55 14.10
CA ASN A 978 -7.49 20.70 13.89
C ASN A 978 -7.17 20.74 12.40
N ALA A 979 -6.15 21.49 12.03
CA ALA A 979 -5.75 21.68 10.65
C ALA A 979 -5.39 20.36 9.94
N ASN A 980 -4.65 19.50 10.63
CA ASN A 980 -4.24 18.18 10.12
C ASN A 980 -3.68 18.25 8.68
N ASN A 981 -2.82 19.22 8.42
CA ASN A 981 -2.32 19.51 7.08
C ASN A 981 -1.75 18.26 6.41
N ILE A 982 -2.05 18.13 5.13
CA ILE A 982 -1.61 17.03 4.29
C ILE A 982 -0.62 17.61 3.29
N ASN A 983 0.66 17.17 3.35
CA ASN A 983 1.71 17.60 2.44
C ASN A 983 1.74 19.13 2.24
N PRO A 984 1.99 19.92 3.31
CA PRO A 984 1.95 21.37 3.24
C PRO A 984 2.96 21.91 2.21
N LEU A 985 2.56 22.95 1.51
CA LEU A 985 3.36 23.57 0.48
C LEU A 985 4.63 24.19 1.06
N SER A 986 5.77 23.85 0.50
CA SER A 986 7.08 24.27 1.01
C SER A 986 7.64 25.54 0.35
N THR A 987 6.95 26.11 -0.64
CA THR A 987 7.47 27.23 -1.44
C THR A 987 6.73 28.53 -1.11
N PRO A 988 7.30 29.42 -0.29
CA PRO A 988 6.75 30.74 -0.07
C PRO A 988 6.73 31.56 -1.36
N GLY A 989 5.67 32.34 -1.58
CA GLY A 989 5.57 33.28 -2.70
C GLY A 989 4.86 32.77 -3.94
N LEU A 990 4.57 31.47 -4.04
CA LEU A 990 3.65 30.96 -5.04
C LEU A 990 2.23 30.84 -4.44
N PHE A 991 1.24 31.05 -5.28
CA PHE A 991 -0.15 30.94 -4.83
C PHE A 991 -0.56 29.48 -4.54
N ASN A 992 -1.40 29.31 -3.54
CA ASN A 992 -1.92 28.04 -3.14
C ASN A 992 -3.36 27.92 -3.65
N PHE A 993 -3.67 26.85 -4.40
CA PHE A 993 -5.02 26.55 -4.92
C PHE A 993 -5.67 25.41 -4.20
N ASP A 994 -5.44 25.29 -2.96
CA ASP A 994 -5.91 24.15 -2.24
C ASP A 994 -7.39 24.28 -1.89
N GLY A 995 -8.21 23.86 -2.78
CA GLY A 995 -9.61 23.52 -2.52
C GLY A 995 -9.84 22.01 -2.49
N PHE A 996 -8.78 21.20 -2.51
CA PHE A 996 -8.89 19.76 -2.49
C PHE A 996 -8.40 19.19 -1.15
N LEU A 997 -9.27 18.49 -0.44
CA LEU A 997 -9.07 18.05 0.95
C LEU A 997 -7.83 17.17 1.22
N ARG A 998 -7.18 16.67 0.20
CA ARG A 998 -6.01 15.80 0.33
C ARG A 998 -4.68 16.47 -0.02
N GLN A 999 -4.71 17.75 -0.29
CA GLN A 999 -3.54 18.52 -0.73
C GLN A 999 -3.42 19.80 0.07
N GLY A 1000 -2.57 19.82 1.08
CA GLY A 1000 -2.25 20.99 1.88
C GLY A 1000 -3.13 21.17 3.12
N VAL A 1001 -4.43 21.01 3.01
CA VAL A 1001 -5.38 21.16 4.14
C VAL A 1001 -6.01 19.81 4.46
N GLY A 1002 -6.05 19.45 5.73
CA GLY A 1002 -6.70 18.23 6.19
C GLY A 1002 -8.23 18.37 6.27
N ASP A 1003 -8.87 17.24 6.45
CA ASP A 1003 -10.32 17.18 6.63
C ASP A 1003 -10.77 18.01 7.83
N PRO A 1004 -11.70 18.97 7.66
CA PRO A 1004 -12.22 19.77 8.76
C PRO A 1004 -13.14 18.92 9.65
N ARG A 1005 -13.67 19.51 10.73
CA ARG A 1005 -14.69 18.86 11.54
C ARG A 1005 -15.93 18.58 10.70
N GLN A 1006 -16.38 17.30 10.70
CA GLN A 1006 -17.51 16.83 9.91
C GLN A 1006 -18.47 16.01 10.75
N VAL A 1007 -19.78 16.22 10.54
CA VAL A 1007 -20.83 15.36 11.08
C VAL A 1007 -21.25 14.35 10.01
N GLN A 1008 -21.40 13.10 10.41
CA GLN A 1008 -22.02 12.05 9.60
C GLN A 1008 -23.27 11.52 10.31
N LEU A 1009 -24.37 11.47 9.58
CA LEU A 1009 -25.62 10.88 10.05
C LEU A 1009 -25.83 9.54 9.34
N ALA A 1010 -26.29 8.55 10.10
CA ALA A 1010 -26.56 7.26 9.49
C ALA A 1010 -27.69 6.50 10.16
N VAL A 1011 -28.24 5.57 9.42
CA VAL A 1011 -29.18 4.58 9.93
C VAL A 1011 -28.76 3.18 9.43
N LYS A 1012 -28.80 2.21 10.32
CA LYS A 1012 -28.53 0.80 10.00
C LYS A 1012 -29.67 -0.07 10.49
N PHE A 1013 -30.14 -0.93 9.61
CA PHE A 1013 -31.13 -1.98 9.92
C PHE A 1013 -30.45 -3.35 9.88
N THR A 1014 -30.71 -4.19 10.87
CA THR A 1014 -30.21 -5.58 10.90
C THR A 1014 -31.32 -6.55 11.21
N PHE A 1015 -31.23 -7.76 10.67
CA PHE A 1015 -32.22 -8.82 10.88
C PHE A 1015 -31.61 -10.22 10.96
#